data_45720cedf4984a67896f60185562578a
#
_entry.id   45720cedf4984a67896f60185562578a
#
_cell.length_a   1.000
_cell.length_b   1.000
_cell.length_c   1.000
_cell.angle_alpha   90.00
_cell.angle_beta   90.00
_cell.angle_gamma   90.00
#
_symmetry.space_group_name_H-M   'P 1'
#
loop_
_entity.id
_entity.type
_entity.pdbx_description
1 polymer ?
#
loop_
_entity_poly.entity_id
_entity_poly.type
_entity_poly.pdbx_seq_one_letter_code
_entity_poly.pdbx_strand_id
1 'polypeptide(L)'
;MTEVSDRQAPHRRVPGPARPVRPGAQRRPGPGARPARRPVPPRKAAPPALRLGSPRPRLRMIGLALTLVLIAFVVRLLQVQAVDASTYAAKAEQNRYVVHTLPAERGGITDRNGVALASTVDSYDITADPTMFTREQLKVGDGPEQAAALLAPILGEDQEALAAKLRPKNKDLRYVRLARGKTPEVWNQIKDLKTALGKKADEDESAVNVLAGVFADPSSKRVYPNGSLAAGILGWVNSEGEGSGGLERKLDRTLAGEDGEIRYAQSGGRQVPTIGANEKPAVPGSGVELTIDRDIQWAAQHAITEQVKESKADGGYVIVQDTRTGEILAMANSPGFDPNNLSDADPAALGNAALQDAYEPGSTAKVMSMAAVLEENAATPATHVVVPNRLHRGDRLFKDDVDHPTWHLTLNGVLAKSSNIGTILATGQLGKTQREANQVLYSYLRKFGLGSYSGLGFPGETKGILAPPGQWSTSQQYTIPFGQGVSINAMQAASVYSTIANGGVRVAPTLVRGTKGPDGRFTPAPEPEKTRVVSEKTAKTLSRMLESVVDDEEGTGTKARIPGYRVAGKTGTANRVDPATGKYRGYTSSFAGFAPADKPRVTVYCAIQNATQGSYFGGQICGPIFKQVMEFALKTLQVPPTGAAPANLPVTFKP
;
A
#
# COMPACT_ATOMS: atom_id res chain seq x y z
N MET A 1 33.74 -14.58 -10.62
CA MET A 1 34.13 -16.01 -10.69
C MET A 1 32.98 -16.69 -11.35
N THR A 2 33.26 -16.93 -12.55
CA THR A 2 33.19 -18.03 -13.53
C THR A 2 31.76 -18.20 -14.06
N GLU A 3 31.46 -17.67 -15.29
CA GLU A 3 31.66 -18.25 -16.62
C GLU A 3 31.18 -19.72 -16.73
N VAL A 4 30.26 -19.90 -17.72
CA VAL A 4 30.42 -20.71 -18.94
C VAL A 4 29.10 -20.61 -19.70
N SER A 5 28.97 -19.93 -20.78
CA SER A 5 29.20 -20.21 -22.19
C SER A 5 28.87 -21.64 -22.62
N ASP A 6 27.85 -21.78 -23.45
CA ASP A 6 28.04 -22.67 -24.60
C ASP A 6 27.14 -22.28 -25.80
N ARG A 7 27.84 -22.06 -26.89
CA ARG A 7 27.34 -21.88 -28.25
C ARG A 7 27.21 -23.26 -28.87
N GLN A 8 26.23 -23.51 -29.68
CA GLN A 8 26.40 -24.41 -30.82
C GLN A 8 25.61 -23.97 -32.05
N ALA A 9 26.34 -23.78 -33.09
CA ALA A 9 25.94 -23.57 -34.49
C ALA A 9 26.01 -24.91 -35.26
N PRO A 10 25.94 -24.98 -36.58
CA PRO A 10 24.81 -25.43 -37.36
C PRO A 10 25.13 -26.75 -38.11
N HIS A 11 24.17 -27.52 -38.47
CA HIS A 11 24.35 -28.70 -39.34
C HIS A 11 23.88 -28.46 -40.78
N ARG A 12 24.82 -28.37 -41.59
CA ARG A 12 25.25 -29.01 -42.86
C ARG A 12 24.21 -29.88 -43.61
N ARG A 13 24.06 -29.48 -44.89
CA ARG A 13 23.54 -30.27 -46.02
C ARG A 13 24.36 -31.52 -46.25
N VAL A 14 23.73 -32.60 -46.72
CA VAL A 14 24.36 -33.73 -47.44
C VAL A 14 23.44 -34.18 -48.58
N PRO A 15 24.01 -34.61 -49.72
CA PRO A 15 23.36 -34.63 -51.04
C PRO A 15 22.80 -36.00 -51.46
N GLY A 16 22.12 -36.00 -52.65
CA GLY A 16 21.47 -37.15 -53.22
C GLY A 16 22.32 -38.27 -53.79
N PRO A 17 21.73 -39.20 -54.40
CA PRO A 17 22.36 -39.81 -55.59
C PRO A 17 21.40 -39.97 -56.79
N ALA A 18 21.88 -39.56 -57.95
CA ALA A 18 22.31 -40.29 -59.12
C ALA A 18 21.31 -41.20 -59.86
N ARG A 19 21.16 -40.85 -61.12
CA ARG A 19 20.53 -41.64 -62.26
C ARG A 19 21.30 -42.95 -62.53
N PRO A 20 20.70 -43.87 -63.27
CA PRO A 20 21.34 -44.46 -64.48
C PRO A 20 20.40 -44.47 -65.70
N VAL A 21 20.82 -43.98 -66.88
CA VAL A 21 21.51 -44.51 -68.04
C VAL A 21 20.80 -45.67 -68.81
N ARG A 22 20.62 -45.35 -70.13
CA ARG A 22 20.10 -46.12 -71.29
C ARG A 22 20.87 -47.42 -71.49
N PRO A 23 20.37 -48.34 -72.39
CA PRO A 23 20.59 -48.35 -73.88
C PRO A 23 19.43 -48.88 -74.65
N GLY A 24 19.32 -48.83 -75.95
CA GLY A 24 20.11 -48.83 -77.14
C GLY A 24 19.33 -49.35 -78.28
N ALA A 25 19.53 -48.81 -79.35
CA ALA A 25 19.44 -48.99 -80.76
C ALA A 25 19.02 -50.35 -81.38
N GLN A 26 18.33 -50.31 -82.55
CA GLN A 26 18.65 -50.99 -83.79
C GLN A 26 17.61 -50.67 -84.92
N ARG A 27 17.92 -50.13 -85.94
CA ARG A 27 18.23 -50.19 -87.35
C ARG A 27 17.43 -51.22 -88.21
N ARG A 28 16.73 -50.64 -89.18
CA ARG A 28 16.66 -50.85 -90.66
C ARG A 28 16.16 -52.20 -91.26
N PRO A 29 15.70 -52.35 -92.53
CA PRO A 29 15.88 -51.48 -93.73
C PRO A 29 14.63 -51.30 -94.63
N GLY A 30 14.75 -50.48 -95.72
CA GLY A 30 13.92 -50.41 -96.88
C GLY A 30 14.29 -51.48 -97.97
N PRO A 31 13.96 -51.43 -99.22
CA PRO A 31 13.68 -50.33 -100.14
C PRO A 31 12.59 -50.67 -101.21
N GLY A 32 12.32 -49.79 -102.18
CA GLY A 32 11.62 -50.15 -103.39
C GLY A 32 11.12 -48.97 -104.29
N ALA A 33 11.70 -48.88 -105.39
CA ALA A 33 11.78 -47.91 -106.47
C ALA A 33 10.54 -47.72 -107.38
N ARG A 34 10.37 -46.51 -107.81
CA ARG A 34 9.98 -45.87 -109.07
C ARG A 34 9.14 -46.66 -110.08
N PRO A 35 8.35 -46.02 -111.00
CA PRO A 35 8.82 -44.93 -111.86
C PRO A 35 7.83 -43.77 -112.16
N ALA A 36 8.38 -42.81 -112.85
CA ALA A 36 7.83 -41.56 -113.35
C ALA A 36 6.85 -41.67 -114.55
N ARG A 37 5.97 -40.74 -114.72
CA ARG A 37 5.54 -40.18 -116.00
C ARG A 37 5.01 -38.73 -115.91
N ARG A 38 5.30 -38.05 -116.91
CA ARG A 38 5.31 -36.69 -117.44
C ARG A 38 3.99 -35.87 -117.41
N PRO A 39 4.09 -34.59 -117.80
CA PRO A 39 3.23 -33.48 -117.29
C PRO A 39 2.10 -33.12 -118.28
N VAL A 40 1.05 -32.46 -117.77
CA VAL A 40 0.01 -31.81 -118.56
C VAL A 40 -0.30 -30.41 -117.94
N PRO A 41 -0.63 -29.43 -118.79
CA PRO A 41 -0.45 -27.99 -118.50
C PRO A 41 -1.54 -27.32 -117.64
N PRO A 42 -1.36 -26.03 -117.29
CA PRO A 42 -2.06 -25.42 -116.22
C PRO A 42 -3.50 -25.01 -116.48
N ARG A 43 -4.37 -25.30 -115.57
CA ARG A 43 -5.71 -24.72 -115.52
C ARG A 43 -5.74 -23.57 -114.52
N LYS A 44 -6.38 -22.49 -114.94
CA LYS A 44 -6.60 -21.23 -114.22
C LYS A 44 -7.11 -21.41 -112.81
N ALA A 45 -6.50 -20.64 -111.93
CA ALA A 45 -6.87 -20.59 -110.52
C ALA A 45 -8.33 -20.13 -110.31
N ALA A 46 -9.05 -20.87 -109.47
CA ALA A 46 -10.33 -20.44 -108.89
C ALA A 46 -10.04 -19.60 -107.63
N PRO A 47 -10.87 -18.63 -107.29
CA PRO A 47 -10.64 -17.75 -106.10
C PRO A 47 -10.68 -18.56 -104.83
N PRO A 48 -9.91 -18.13 -103.79
CA PRO A 48 -9.84 -18.85 -102.50
C PRO A 48 -11.19 -18.82 -101.81
N ALA A 49 -11.74 -19.98 -101.53
CA ALA A 49 -12.90 -20.13 -100.68
C ALA A 49 -12.48 -19.83 -99.25
N LEU A 50 -13.11 -18.86 -98.60
CA LEU A 50 -13.00 -18.56 -97.16
C LEU A 50 -13.31 -19.86 -96.39
N ARG A 51 -12.28 -20.47 -95.83
CA ARG A 51 -12.46 -21.58 -94.88
C ARG A 51 -12.86 -20.98 -93.52
N LEU A 52 -14.12 -21.08 -93.15
CA LEU A 52 -14.59 -20.84 -91.78
C LEU A 52 -13.83 -21.81 -90.89
N GLY A 53 -12.98 -21.19 -90.01
CA GLY A 53 -12.24 -21.93 -88.99
C GLY A 53 -13.22 -22.68 -88.08
N SER A 54 -12.95 -23.94 -87.79
CA SER A 54 -13.83 -24.78 -87.01
C SER A 54 -13.89 -24.22 -85.57
N PRO A 55 -15.06 -23.93 -85.02
CA PRO A 55 -15.20 -23.39 -83.64
C PRO A 55 -14.84 -24.43 -82.56
N ARG A 56 -14.69 -25.69 -82.92
CA ARG A 56 -14.46 -26.81 -81.99
C ARG A 56 -13.20 -26.71 -81.14
N PRO A 57 -12.00 -26.33 -81.67
CA PRO A 57 -10.83 -26.19 -80.75
C PRO A 57 -10.95 -25.01 -79.80
N ARG A 58 -11.59 -23.90 -80.24
CA ARG A 58 -11.82 -22.73 -79.34
C ARG A 58 -12.84 -23.06 -78.25
N LEU A 59 -13.92 -23.76 -78.56
CA LEU A 59 -14.90 -24.26 -77.62
C LEU A 59 -14.27 -25.26 -76.62
N ARG A 60 -13.37 -26.13 -77.08
CA ARG A 60 -12.64 -27.05 -76.21
C ARG A 60 -11.67 -26.30 -75.26
N MET A 61 -10.96 -25.27 -75.74
CA MET A 61 -10.09 -24.47 -74.93
C MET A 61 -10.87 -23.66 -73.86
N ILE A 62 -12.00 -23.05 -74.26
CA ILE A 62 -12.88 -22.35 -73.32
C ILE A 62 -13.46 -23.33 -72.27
N GLY A 63 -13.90 -24.52 -72.74
CA GLY A 63 -14.39 -25.60 -71.89
C GLY A 63 -13.30 -26.03 -70.85
N LEU A 64 -12.06 -26.23 -71.31
CA LEU A 64 -10.93 -26.60 -70.44
C LEU A 64 -10.61 -25.49 -69.44
N ALA A 65 -10.60 -24.24 -69.93
CA ALA A 65 -10.36 -23.07 -69.00
C ALA A 65 -11.48 -22.98 -67.98
N LEU A 66 -12.73 -23.13 -68.34
CA LEU A 66 -13.86 -23.13 -67.42
C LEU A 66 -13.78 -24.26 -66.38
N THR A 67 -13.41 -25.47 -66.88
CA THR A 67 -13.22 -26.64 -65.99
C THR A 67 -12.09 -26.42 -65.02
N LEU A 68 -10.96 -25.82 -65.42
CA LEU A 68 -9.87 -25.48 -64.55
C LEU A 68 -10.29 -24.43 -63.51
N VAL A 69 -11.04 -23.40 -63.88
CA VAL A 69 -11.62 -22.43 -62.97
C VAL A 69 -12.56 -23.10 -61.97
N LEU A 70 -13.45 -23.97 -62.40
CA LEU A 70 -14.34 -24.72 -61.52
C LEU A 70 -13.58 -25.63 -60.57
N ILE A 71 -12.54 -26.34 -61.06
CA ILE A 71 -11.67 -27.13 -60.19
C ILE A 71 -10.96 -26.22 -59.11
N ALA A 72 -10.46 -25.06 -59.54
CA ALA A 72 -9.85 -24.11 -58.60
C ALA A 72 -10.86 -23.62 -57.55
N PHE A 73 -12.12 -23.35 -57.93
CA PHE A 73 -13.19 -23.03 -56.98
C PHE A 73 -13.51 -24.19 -56.05
N VAL A 74 -13.60 -25.42 -56.55
CA VAL A 74 -13.86 -26.61 -55.73
C VAL A 74 -12.71 -26.83 -54.73
N VAL A 75 -11.46 -26.74 -55.19
CA VAL A 75 -10.27 -26.85 -54.31
C VAL A 75 -10.28 -25.75 -53.26
N ARG A 76 -10.58 -24.51 -53.65
CA ARG A 76 -10.69 -23.41 -52.69
C ARG A 76 -11.84 -23.59 -51.71
N LEU A 77 -12.98 -24.10 -52.18
CA LEU A 77 -14.12 -24.38 -51.31
C LEU A 77 -13.80 -25.49 -50.30
N LEU A 78 -13.15 -26.56 -50.74
CA LEU A 78 -12.68 -27.64 -49.87
C LEU A 78 -11.63 -27.13 -48.86
N GLN A 79 -10.70 -26.29 -49.31
CA GLN A 79 -9.74 -25.65 -48.40
C GLN A 79 -10.45 -24.85 -47.33
N VAL A 80 -11.38 -23.96 -47.68
CA VAL A 80 -12.08 -23.08 -46.75
C VAL A 80 -13.04 -23.85 -45.83
N GLN A 81 -13.76 -24.87 -46.38
CA GLN A 81 -14.80 -25.59 -45.64
C GLN A 81 -14.31 -26.83 -44.89
N ALA A 82 -13.22 -27.47 -45.35
CA ALA A 82 -12.69 -28.67 -44.68
C ALA A 82 -11.37 -28.45 -43.96
N VAL A 83 -10.39 -27.75 -44.58
CA VAL A 83 -9.05 -27.57 -44.01
C VAL A 83 -9.01 -26.37 -43.04
N ASP A 84 -9.54 -25.23 -43.51
CA ASP A 84 -9.46 -23.96 -42.75
C ASP A 84 -10.77 -23.66 -41.98
N ALA A 85 -11.74 -24.57 -42.00
CA ALA A 85 -13.06 -24.35 -41.36
C ALA A 85 -12.97 -24.01 -39.87
N SER A 86 -12.11 -24.72 -39.14
CA SER A 86 -11.88 -24.46 -37.71
C SER A 86 -11.22 -23.10 -37.46
N THR A 87 -10.31 -22.69 -38.35
CA THR A 87 -9.61 -21.40 -38.25
C THR A 87 -10.56 -20.23 -38.53
N TYR A 88 -11.41 -20.36 -39.54
CA TYR A 88 -12.42 -19.35 -39.85
C TYR A 88 -13.54 -19.32 -38.80
N ALA A 89 -13.95 -20.47 -38.27
CA ALA A 89 -14.90 -20.56 -37.18
C ALA A 89 -14.34 -19.88 -35.89
N ALA A 90 -13.08 -20.15 -35.54
CA ALA A 90 -12.42 -19.51 -34.40
C ALA A 90 -12.30 -17.98 -34.57
N LYS A 91 -11.93 -17.51 -35.79
CA LYS A 91 -11.90 -16.07 -36.11
C LYS A 91 -13.29 -15.43 -36.07
N ALA A 92 -14.31 -16.12 -36.57
CA ALA A 92 -15.69 -15.65 -36.49
C ALA A 92 -16.20 -15.59 -35.04
N GLU A 93 -15.81 -16.58 -34.24
CA GLU A 93 -16.08 -16.58 -32.77
C GLU A 93 -15.40 -15.44 -32.06
N GLN A 94 -14.10 -15.20 -32.29
CA GLN A 94 -13.36 -14.09 -31.72
C GLN A 94 -13.95 -12.72 -32.09
N ASN A 95 -14.43 -12.55 -33.31
CA ASN A 95 -15.05 -11.31 -33.77
C ASN A 95 -16.51 -11.13 -33.29
N ARG A 96 -17.17 -12.21 -32.87
CA ARG A 96 -18.58 -12.21 -32.47
C ARG A 96 -18.75 -12.03 -30.96
N TYR A 97 -17.79 -12.54 -30.15
CA TYR A 97 -17.87 -12.47 -28.70
C TYR A 97 -16.96 -11.38 -28.15
N VAL A 98 -17.53 -10.60 -27.25
CA VAL A 98 -16.78 -9.63 -26.44
C VAL A 98 -16.72 -10.18 -25.02
N VAL A 99 -15.55 -10.13 -24.44
CA VAL A 99 -15.32 -10.47 -23.02
C VAL A 99 -15.28 -9.16 -22.24
N HIS A 100 -16.17 -9.03 -21.27
CA HIS A 100 -16.12 -7.95 -20.31
C HIS A 100 -15.70 -8.50 -18.96
N THR A 101 -14.74 -7.85 -18.33
CA THR A 101 -14.36 -8.11 -16.95
C THR A 101 -15.46 -7.58 -16.03
N LEU A 102 -15.92 -8.40 -15.11
CA LEU A 102 -16.79 -8.02 -14.01
C LEU A 102 -15.89 -7.75 -12.81
N PRO A 103 -15.62 -6.49 -12.45
CA PRO A 103 -14.71 -6.19 -11.35
C PRO A 103 -15.25 -6.75 -10.05
N ALA A 104 -14.38 -7.38 -9.26
CA ALA A 104 -14.72 -7.84 -7.93
C ALA A 104 -14.91 -6.65 -7.00
N GLU A 105 -15.88 -6.75 -6.10
CA GLU A 105 -16.04 -5.76 -5.02
C GLU A 105 -14.88 -5.92 -4.03
N ARG A 106 -14.15 -4.82 -3.81
CA ARG A 106 -13.04 -4.78 -2.85
C ARG A 106 -13.58 -4.86 -1.42
N GLY A 107 -13.07 -5.79 -0.61
CA GLY A 107 -13.48 -6.01 0.76
C GLY A 107 -13.37 -4.78 1.65
N GLY A 108 -14.33 -4.58 2.54
CA GLY A 108 -14.35 -3.47 3.48
C GLY A 108 -13.27 -3.59 4.55
N ILE A 109 -12.85 -2.46 5.12
CA ILE A 109 -12.00 -2.41 6.33
C ILE A 109 -12.83 -1.78 7.44
N THR A 110 -12.95 -2.47 8.58
CA THR A 110 -13.70 -1.98 9.74
C THR A 110 -12.78 -1.82 10.95
N ASP A 111 -13.21 -1.00 11.89
CA ASP A 111 -12.62 -0.97 13.23
C ASP A 111 -13.02 -2.23 14.03
N ARG A 112 -12.53 -2.34 15.27
CA ARG A 112 -12.82 -3.46 16.17
C ARG A 112 -14.31 -3.63 16.56
N ASN A 113 -15.12 -2.60 16.35
CA ASN A 113 -16.54 -2.54 16.69
C ASN A 113 -17.42 -2.67 15.41
N GLY A 114 -16.82 -2.96 14.25
CA GLY A 114 -17.52 -3.11 12.98
C GLY A 114 -17.82 -1.79 12.26
N VAL A 115 -17.31 -0.66 12.73
CA VAL A 115 -17.49 0.63 12.07
C VAL A 115 -16.62 0.73 10.83
N ALA A 116 -17.20 1.11 9.69
CA ALA A 116 -16.48 1.19 8.42
C ALA A 116 -15.40 2.28 8.46
N LEU A 117 -14.17 1.90 8.14
CA LEU A 117 -13.02 2.76 7.95
C LEU A 117 -12.67 2.93 6.47
N ALA A 118 -12.89 1.90 5.67
CA ALA A 118 -12.84 1.95 4.22
C ALA A 118 -13.90 1.00 3.63
N SER A 119 -14.63 1.48 2.64
CA SER A 119 -15.70 0.72 1.96
C SER A 119 -15.62 0.94 0.46
N THR A 120 -16.22 0.01 -0.29
CA THR A 120 -16.40 0.13 -1.73
C THR A 120 -17.85 0.51 -2.00
N VAL A 121 -18.08 1.46 -2.89
CA VAL A 121 -19.41 1.90 -3.31
C VAL A 121 -19.50 1.80 -4.82
N ASP A 122 -20.73 1.54 -5.30
CA ASP A 122 -21.01 1.54 -6.73
C ASP A 122 -20.74 2.92 -7.32
N SER A 123 -20.17 2.93 -8.50
CA SER A 123 -19.86 4.14 -9.24
C SER A 123 -19.96 3.89 -10.75
N TYR A 124 -19.79 4.93 -11.52
CA TYR A 124 -19.74 4.87 -12.97
C TYR A 124 -18.53 5.63 -13.49
N ASP A 125 -17.83 5.02 -14.42
CA ASP A 125 -16.90 5.72 -15.29
C ASP A 125 -17.71 6.32 -16.45
N ILE A 126 -17.67 7.63 -16.59
CA ILE A 126 -18.36 8.31 -17.68
C ILE A 126 -17.46 8.28 -18.90
N THR A 127 -17.97 7.69 -19.98
CA THR A 127 -17.21 7.41 -21.20
C THR A 127 -17.93 8.02 -22.42
N ALA A 128 -17.21 8.14 -23.52
CA ALA A 128 -17.79 8.61 -24.78
C ALA A 128 -17.18 7.91 -25.98
N ASP A 129 -17.94 7.82 -27.07
CA ASP A 129 -17.44 7.51 -28.40
C ASP A 129 -17.19 8.81 -29.18
N PRO A 130 -15.92 9.25 -29.33
CA PRO A 130 -15.61 10.50 -30.02
C PRO A 130 -16.10 10.55 -31.47
N THR A 131 -16.28 9.40 -32.13
CA THR A 131 -16.76 9.37 -33.52
C THR A 131 -18.20 9.82 -33.66
N MET A 132 -18.98 9.80 -32.55
CA MET A 132 -20.37 10.27 -32.53
C MET A 132 -20.49 11.80 -32.40
N PHE A 133 -19.39 12.53 -32.15
CA PHE A 133 -19.35 14.00 -32.03
C PHE A 133 -18.84 14.70 -33.29
N THR A 134 -18.72 13.97 -34.40
CA THR A 134 -18.33 14.55 -35.71
C THR A 134 -19.47 15.35 -36.32
N ARG A 135 -19.12 16.36 -37.14
CA ARG A 135 -20.10 17.15 -37.90
C ARG A 135 -21.01 16.29 -38.79
N GLU A 136 -20.52 15.17 -39.28
CA GLU A 136 -21.30 14.24 -40.12
C GLU A 136 -22.39 13.56 -39.31
N GLN A 137 -22.14 13.23 -38.04
CA GLN A 137 -23.08 12.54 -37.13
C GLN A 137 -24.06 13.49 -36.48
N LEU A 138 -23.55 14.61 -35.94
CA LEU A 138 -24.37 15.55 -35.19
C LEU A 138 -24.99 16.67 -36.07
N LYS A 139 -24.52 16.82 -37.32
CA LYS A 139 -24.91 17.91 -38.24
C LYS A 139 -24.57 19.32 -37.70
N VAL A 140 -23.83 19.41 -36.59
CA VAL A 140 -23.32 20.65 -36.01
C VAL A 140 -21.80 20.61 -35.97
N GLY A 141 -21.15 21.80 -36.07
CA GLY A 141 -19.69 21.87 -36.17
C GLY A 141 -18.95 21.88 -34.83
N ASP A 142 -19.66 22.22 -33.75
CA ASP A 142 -19.18 22.45 -32.39
C ASP A 142 -19.77 21.46 -31.37
N GLY A 143 -20.12 20.25 -31.81
CA GLY A 143 -20.70 19.21 -30.98
C GLY A 143 -19.90 18.84 -29.73
N PRO A 144 -18.56 18.66 -29.82
CA PRO A 144 -17.71 18.44 -28.64
C PRO A 144 -17.78 19.56 -27.62
N GLU A 145 -17.79 20.80 -28.07
CA GLU A 145 -17.84 22.01 -27.22
C GLU A 145 -19.19 22.14 -26.48
N GLN A 146 -20.30 21.92 -27.21
CA GLN A 146 -21.65 21.93 -26.64
C GLN A 146 -21.83 20.80 -25.62
N ALA A 147 -21.37 19.59 -25.93
CA ALA A 147 -21.44 18.48 -24.99
C ALA A 147 -20.57 18.73 -23.74
N ALA A 148 -19.36 19.27 -23.93
CA ALA A 148 -18.48 19.62 -22.81
C ALA A 148 -19.07 20.72 -21.92
N ALA A 149 -19.73 21.74 -22.50
CA ALA A 149 -20.40 22.80 -21.73
C ALA A 149 -21.51 22.26 -20.82
N LEU A 150 -22.23 21.22 -21.28
CA LEU A 150 -23.29 20.57 -20.49
C LEU A 150 -22.72 19.63 -19.42
N LEU A 151 -21.62 18.94 -19.74
CA LEU A 151 -21.03 17.92 -18.86
C LEU A 151 -20.12 18.52 -17.79
N ALA A 152 -19.41 19.61 -18.08
CA ALA A 152 -18.42 20.20 -17.19
C ALA A 152 -18.97 20.51 -15.78
N PRO A 153 -20.13 21.19 -15.61
CA PRO A 153 -20.69 21.47 -14.31
C PRO A 153 -21.18 20.23 -13.57
N ILE A 154 -21.63 19.19 -14.29
CA ILE A 154 -22.12 17.93 -13.70
C ILE A 154 -20.96 17.06 -13.26
N LEU A 155 -19.89 17.02 -14.05
CA LEU A 155 -18.71 16.19 -13.78
C LEU A 155 -17.70 16.87 -12.85
N GLY A 156 -17.78 18.21 -12.69
CA GLY A 156 -16.76 18.98 -11.97
C GLY A 156 -15.41 18.96 -12.67
N GLU A 157 -15.40 18.91 -14.01
CA GLU A 157 -14.19 18.83 -14.84
C GLU A 157 -14.06 20.12 -15.67
N ASP A 158 -12.86 20.40 -16.14
CA ASP A 158 -12.61 21.54 -17.03
C ASP A 158 -13.28 21.34 -18.41
N GLN A 159 -14.01 22.36 -18.87
CA GLN A 159 -14.79 22.30 -20.10
C GLN A 159 -13.90 22.07 -21.33
N GLU A 160 -12.77 22.78 -21.45
CA GLU A 160 -11.89 22.66 -22.61
C GLU A 160 -11.19 21.29 -22.63
N ALA A 161 -10.80 20.78 -21.45
CA ALA A 161 -10.24 19.43 -21.33
C ALA A 161 -11.25 18.35 -21.74
N LEU A 162 -12.54 18.51 -21.39
CA LEU A 162 -13.60 17.61 -21.83
C LEU A 162 -13.82 17.72 -23.35
N ALA A 163 -13.89 18.92 -23.90
CA ALA A 163 -14.04 19.13 -25.34
C ALA A 163 -12.86 18.51 -26.11
N ALA A 164 -11.64 18.67 -25.61
CA ALA A 164 -10.45 18.07 -26.21
C ALA A 164 -10.47 16.53 -26.21
N LYS A 165 -11.07 15.90 -25.19
CA LYS A 165 -11.30 14.46 -25.13
C LYS A 165 -12.37 13.99 -26.13
N LEU A 166 -13.42 14.80 -26.32
CA LEU A 166 -14.54 14.50 -27.21
C LEU A 166 -14.23 14.74 -28.69
N ARG A 167 -13.24 15.60 -29.00
CA ARG A 167 -12.80 15.81 -30.39
C ARG A 167 -12.17 14.54 -30.97
N PRO A 168 -12.66 14.03 -32.12
CA PRO A 168 -12.15 12.79 -32.71
C PRO A 168 -10.72 12.98 -33.22
N LYS A 169 -9.77 12.33 -32.59
CA LYS A 169 -8.34 12.34 -32.98
C LYS A 169 -8.03 11.32 -34.08
N ASN A 170 -8.82 10.25 -34.14
CA ASN A 170 -8.67 9.14 -35.07
C ASN A 170 -10.07 8.55 -35.33
N LYS A 171 -10.36 8.13 -36.58
CA LYS A 171 -11.63 7.49 -36.95
C LYS A 171 -11.87 6.14 -36.27
N ASP A 172 -10.82 5.52 -35.74
CA ASP A 172 -10.88 4.21 -35.08
C ASP A 172 -11.03 4.32 -33.56
N LEU A 173 -10.85 5.51 -32.98
CA LEU A 173 -10.97 5.72 -31.54
C LEU A 173 -12.44 5.88 -31.15
N ARG A 174 -13.04 4.80 -30.66
CA ARG A 174 -14.46 4.75 -30.25
C ARG A 174 -14.68 4.77 -28.74
N TYR A 175 -13.63 4.94 -27.98
CA TYR A 175 -13.70 4.95 -26.51
C TYR A 175 -12.76 6.00 -25.94
N VAL A 176 -13.32 6.87 -25.14
CA VAL A 176 -12.57 7.82 -24.31
C VAL A 176 -13.25 7.94 -22.96
N ARG A 177 -12.44 7.94 -21.87
CA ARG A 177 -12.96 8.15 -20.53
C ARG A 177 -12.96 9.64 -20.20
N LEU A 178 -14.14 10.20 -19.92
CA LEU A 178 -14.34 11.60 -19.57
C LEU A 178 -14.05 11.83 -18.09
N ALA A 179 -14.66 11.00 -17.22
CA ALA A 179 -14.49 11.08 -15.77
C ALA A 179 -14.56 9.67 -15.15
N ARG A 180 -13.93 9.48 -14.00
CA ARG A 180 -13.91 8.20 -13.24
C ARG A 180 -14.74 8.29 -11.98
N GLY A 181 -15.27 7.14 -11.54
CA GLY A 181 -15.82 6.91 -10.20
C GLY A 181 -16.89 7.92 -9.80
N LYS A 182 -17.77 8.33 -10.72
CA LYS A 182 -18.88 9.24 -10.43
C LYS A 182 -20.04 8.47 -9.81
N THR A 183 -20.77 9.12 -8.91
CA THR A 183 -21.87 8.47 -8.21
C THR A 183 -23.04 8.15 -9.15
N PRO A 184 -23.92 7.21 -8.78
CA PRO A 184 -25.13 6.91 -9.57
C PRO A 184 -25.99 8.15 -9.85
N GLU A 185 -26.04 9.12 -8.92
CA GLU A 185 -26.79 10.37 -9.05
C GLU A 185 -26.25 11.22 -10.20
N VAL A 186 -24.92 11.32 -10.33
CA VAL A 186 -24.26 12.05 -11.44
C VAL A 186 -24.60 11.42 -12.79
N TRP A 187 -24.55 10.08 -12.87
CA TRP A 187 -24.98 9.39 -14.09
C TRP A 187 -26.46 9.60 -14.40
N ASN A 188 -27.34 9.54 -13.40
CA ASN A 188 -28.76 9.78 -13.60
C ASN A 188 -29.03 11.21 -14.13
N GLN A 189 -28.34 12.23 -13.62
CA GLN A 189 -28.42 13.60 -14.14
C GLN A 189 -28.03 13.67 -15.63
N ILE A 190 -26.93 13.01 -16.02
CA ILE A 190 -26.51 12.95 -17.43
C ILE A 190 -27.54 12.21 -18.27
N LYS A 191 -28.09 11.09 -17.78
CA LYS A 191 -29.10 10.27 -18.46
C LYS A 191 -30.41 11.06 -18.67
N ASP A 192 -30.85 11.81 -17.68
CA ASP A 192 -32.04 12.62 -17.75
C ASP A 192 -31.86 13.76 -18.76
N LEU A 193 -30.72 14.45 -18.74
CA LEU A 193 -30.36 15.46 -19.71
C LEU A 193 -30.25 14.89 -21.13
N LYS A 194 -29.61 13.74 -21.30
CA LYS A 194 -29.53 13.03 -22.58
C LYS A 194 -30.93 12.65 -23.11
N THR A 195 -31.81 12.21 -22.22
CA THR A 195 -33.21 11.87 -22.56
C THR A 195 -34.00 13.09 -22.97
N ALA A 196 -33.86 14.22 -22.26
CA ALA A 196 -34.52 15.49 -22.59
C ALA A 196 -34.07 16.04 -23.96
N LEU A 197 -32.74 15.99 -24.22
CA LEU A 197 -32.21 16.39 -25.53
C LEU A 197 -32.67 15.46 -26.66
N GLY A 198 -32.81 14.17 -26.39
CA GLY A 198 -33.33 13.19 -27.35
C GLY A 198 -34.77 13.50 -27.73
N LYS A 199 -35.67 13.73 -26.76
CA LYS A 199 -37.06 14.11 -27.01
C LYS A 199 -37.18 15.41 -27.81
N LYS A 200 -36.35 16.40 -27.46
CA LYS A 200 -36.32 17.66 -28.20
C LYS A 200 -35.87 17.47 -29.65
N ALA A 201 -34.89 16.60 -29.89
CA ALA A 201 -34.45 16.28 -31.25
C ALA A 201 -35.48 15.47 -32.06
N ASP A 202 -36.37 14.70 -31.39
CA ASP A 202 -37.49 14.01 -32.03
C ASP A 202 -38.65 14.96 -32.41
N GLU A 203 -38.82 16.06 -31.66
CA GLU A 203 -39.87 17.08 -31.87
C GLU A 203 -39.43 18.19 -32.82
N ASP A 204 -38.14 18.50 -32.88
CA ASP A 204 -37.56 19.60 -33.67
C ASP A 204 -36.35 19.10 -34.47
N GLU A 205 -36.48 19.04 -35.80
CA GLU A 205 -35.43 18.63 -36.71
C GLU A 205 -34.15 19.51 -36.64
N SER A 206 -34.25 20.70 -36.11
CA SER A 206 -33.11 21.60 -35.87
C SER A 206 -32.36 21.31 -34.58
N ALA A 207 -32.96 20.58 -33.63
CA ALA A 207 -32.36 20.22 -32.36
C ALA A 207 -31.50 18.94 -32.48
N VAL A 208 -30.44 18.89 -31.74
CA VAL A 208 -29.49 17.77 -31.76
C VAL A 208 -29.22 17.24 -30.36
N ASN A 209 -29.23 15.93 -30.21
CA ASN A 209 -28.79 15.28 -28.99
C ASN A 209 -27.26 15.17 -28.94
N VAL A 210 -26.60 16.22 -28.49
CA VAL A 210 -25.14 16.28 -28.38
C VAL A 210 -24.57 15.33 -27.33
N LEU A 211 -25.41 14.71 -26.49
CA LEU A 211 -24.97 13.71 -25.51
C LEU A 211 -25.23 12.26 -25.96
N ALA A 212 -25.69 12.04 -27.21
CA ALA A 212 -25.98 10.69 -27.72
C ALA A 212 -24.78 9.74 -27.58
N GLY A 213 -23.56 10.25 -27.79
CA GLY A 213 -22.31 9.51 -27.71
C GLY A 213 -21.70 9.38 -26.30
N VAL A 214 -22.44 9.78 -25.24
CA VAL A 214 -21.99 9.63 -23.84
C VAL A 214 -22.59 8.37 -23.23
N PHE A 215 -21.76 7.59 -22.55
CA PHE A 215 -22.11 6.32 -21.92
C PHE A 215 -21.59 6.28 -20.48
N ALA A 216 -21.96 5.26 -19.73
CA ALA A 216 -21.43 4.96 -18.42
C ALA A 216 -21.09 3.49 -18.32
N ASP A 217 -19.88 3.22 -17.88
CA ASP A 217 -19.43 1.87 -17.58
C ASP A 217 -19.57 1.68 -16.05
N PRO A 218 -20.20 0.58 -15.59
CA PRO A 218 -20.21 0.23 -14.18
C PRO A 218 -18.78 0.15 -13.65
N SER A 219 -18.55 0.76 -12.50
CA SER A 219 -17.26 0.83 -11.84
C SER A 219 -17.46 0.81 -10.32
N SER A 220 -16.40 0.71 -9.57
CA SER A 220 -16.43 0.83 -8.12
C SER A 220 -15.51 1.95 -7.66
N LYS A 221 -15.88 2.58 -6.55
CA LYS A 221 -15.06 3.63 -5.92
C LYS A 221 -14.77 3.25 -4.48
N ARG A 222 -13.48 3.29 -4.13
CA ARG A 222 -13.05 3.19 -2.74
C ARG A 222 -13.33 4.48 -2.01
N VAL A 223 -13.96 4.39 -0.83
CA VAL A 223 -14.35 5.53 0.01
C VAL A 223 -13.84 5.31 1.42
N TYR A 224 -13.31 6.37 2.01
CA TYR A 224 -12.85 6.42 3.39
C TYR A 224 -13.77 7.36 4.17
N PRO A 225 -14.84 6.83 4.82
CA PRO A 225 -15.93 7.64 5.37
C PRO A 225 -15.49 8.63 6.45
N ASN A 226 -14.37 8.33 7.11
CA ASN A 226 -13.83 9.14 8.20
C ASN A 226 -12.72 10.12 7.74
N GLY A 227 -12.56 10.34 6.42
CA GLY A 227 -11.57 11.25 5.84
C GLY A 227 -10.14 10.90 6.28
N SER A 228 -9.43 11.83 6.88
CA SER A 228 -8.05 11.67 7.32
C SER A 228 -7.85 10.77 8.55
N LEU A 229 -8.94 10.34 9.21
CA LEU A 229 -8.84 9.48 10.40
C LEU A 229 -8.21 8.14 10.05
N ALA A 230 -7.14 7.78 10.75
CA ALA A 230 -6.36 6.55 10.52
C ALA A 230 -5.77 6.39 9.11
N ALA A 231 -5.71 7.46 8.30
CA ALA A 231 -5.22 7.42 6.93
C ALA A 231 -3.82 6.81 6.81
N GLY A 232 -2.90 7.16 7.72
CA GLY A 232 -1.55 6.58 7.78
C GLY A 232 -1.52 5.07 8.07
N ILE A 233 -2.59 4.50 8.64
CA ILE A 233 -2.76 3.04 8.83
C ILE A 233 -3.41 2.43 7.60
N LEU A 234 -4.54 2.98 7.17
CA LEU A 234 -5.34 2.45 6.05
C LEU A 234 -4.54 2.50 4.75
N GLY A 235 -3.89 3.62 4.49
CA GLY A 235 -3.31 3.89 3.19
C GLY A 235 -4.37 4.29 2.16
N TRP A 236 -4.14 3.97 0.90
CA TRP A 236 -5.03 4.33 -0.22
C TRP A 236 -4.93 3.32 -1.36
N VAL A 237 -5.88 3.40 -2.27
CA VAL A 237 -5.85 2.69 -3.56
C VAL A 237 -5.49 3.66 -4.70
N ASN A 238 -4.87 3.13 -5.76
CA ASN A 238 -4.60 3.90 -6.97
C ASN A 238 -5.87 4.01 -7.86
N SER A 239 -5.73 4.62 -9.02
CA SER A 239 -6.82 4.80 -9.98
C SER A 239 -7.34 3.50 -10.59
N GLU A 240 -6.59 2.43 -10.50
CA GLU A 240 -6.95 1.08 -10.97
C GLU A 240 -7.61 0.25 -9.86
N GLY A 241 -7.75 0.78 -8.62
CA GLY A 241 -8.33 0.08 -7.48
C GLY A 241 -7.35 -0.78 -6.71
N GLU A 242 -6.04 -0.74 -7.02
CA GLU A 242 -5.01 -1.51 -6.36
C GLU A 242 -4.49 -0.80 -5.11
N GLY A 243 -4.21 -1.55 -4.05
CA GLY A 243 -3.66 -1.01 -2.81
C GLY A 243 -2.27 -0.44 -2.98
N SER A 244 -2.11 0.87 -2.74
CA SER A 244 -0.87 1.60 -3.00
C SER A 244 -0.16 2.08 -1.72
N GLY A 245 -0.86 2.20 -0.61
CA GLY A 245 -0.30 2.59 0.70
C GLY A 245 -0.87 1.78 1.85
N GLY A 246 -0.22 1.81 3.00
CA GLY A 246 -0.72 1.27 4.27
C GLY A 246 -1.19 -0.18 4.23
N LEU A 247 -2.29 -0.44 4.92
CA LEU A 247 -2.95 -1.75 4.95
C LEU A 247 -3.63 -2.11 3.62
N GLU A 248 -4.11 -1.13 2.86
CA GLU A 248 -4.63 -1.35 1.51
C GLU A 248 -3.60 -2.07 0.64
N ARG A 249 -2.31 -1.64 0.69
CA ARG A 249 -1.21 -2.29 -0.02
C ARG A 249 -0.81 -3.62 0.61
N LYS A 250 -0.70 -3.67 1.94
CA LYS A 250 -0.27 -4.89 2.63
C LYS A 250 -1.23 -6.05 2.43
N LEU A 251 -2.53 -5.76 2.43
CA LEU A 251 -3.62 -6.74 2.37
C LEU A 251 -4.32 -6.76 1.01
N ASP A 252 -3.68 -6.20 -0.02
CA ASP A 252 -4.29 -6.03 -1.33
C ASP A 252 -4.88 -7.32 -1.89
N ARG A 253 -4.14 -8.44 -1.84
CA ARG A 253 -4.61 -9.76 -2.29
C ARG A 253 -5.84 -10.26 -1.54
N THR A 254 -5.98 -9.90 -0.26
CA THR A 254 -7.13 -10.29 0.56
C THR A 254 -8.34 -9.43 0.24
N LEU A 255 -8.09 -8.12 0.03
CA LEU A 255 -9.13 -7.13 -0.20
C LEU A 255 -9.64 -7.10 -1.65
N ALA A 256 -8.78 -7.33 -2.65
CA ALA A 256 -9.14 -7.15 -4.06
C ALA A 256 -10.21 -8.11 -4.58
N GLY A 257 -10.24 -9.35 -4.09
CA GLY A 257 -11.11 -10.40 -4.64
C GLY A 257 -10.59 -10.97 -5.96
N GLU A 258 -11.46 -11.65 -6.69
CA GLU A 258 -11.17 -12.20 -8.02
C GLU A 258 -12.21 -11.71 -9.02
N ASP A 259 -11.76 -11.02 -10.06
CA ASP A 259 -12.64 -10.54 -11.11
C ASP A 259 -13.36 -11.69 -11.82
N GLY A 260 -14.61 -11.44 -12.14
CA GLY A 260 -15.41 -12.28 -12.99
C GLY A 260 -15.27 -11.90 -14.47
N GLU A 261 -15.88 -12.70 -15.33
CA GLU A 261 -15.92 -12.46 -16.76
C GLU A 261 -17.32 -12.73 -17.29
N ILE A 262 -17.84 -11.85 -18.11
CA ILE A 262 -19.03 -12.09 -18.91
C ILE A 262 -18.64 -12.10 -20.39
N ARG A 263 -18.94 -13.19 -21.06
CA ARG A 263 -18.73 -13.37 -22.50
C ARG A 263 -20.07 -13.38 -23.20
N TYR A 264 -20.33 -12.44 -24.07
CA TYR A 264 -21.56 -12.39 -24.86
C TYR A 264 -21.30 -12.03 -26.33
N ALA A 265 -22.25 -12.45 -27.20
CA ALA A 265 -22.19 -12.08 -28.58
C ALA A 265 -22.65 -10.64 -28.80
N GLN A 266 -21.93 -9.89 -29.66
CA GLN A 266 -22.24 -8.52 -30.02
C GLN A 266 -22.45 -8.41 -31.52
N SER A 267 -23.47 -7.66 -31.96
CA SER A 267 -23.72 -7.32 -33.34
C SER A 267 -24.08 -5.84 -33.47
N GLY A 268 -23.30 -5.11 -34.29
CA GLY A 268 -23.52 -3.66 -34.46
C GLY A 268 -23.47 -2.84 -33.19
N GLY A 269 -22.61 -3.24 -32.22
CA GLY A 269 -22.48 -2.55 -30.91
C GLY A 269 -23.57 -2.92 -29.89
N ARG A 270 -24.50 -3.84 -30.23
CA ARG A 270 -25.57 -4.28 -29.32
C ARG A 270 -25.34 -5.72 -28.88
N GLN A 271 -25.55 -5.97 -27.59
CA GLN A 271 -25.55 -7.33 -27.03
C GLN A 271 -26.67 -8.17 -27.65
N VAL A 272 -26.35 -9.39 -28.06
CA VAL A 272 -27.33 -10.37 -28.54
C VAL A 272 -27.70 -11.28 -27.35
N PRO A 273 -28.91 -11.20 -26.79
CA PRO A 273 -29.23 -11.79 -25.47
C PRO A 273 -29.26 -13.31 -25.39
N THR A 274 -29.18 -14.03 -26.49
CA THR A 274 -29.68 -15.41 -26.50
C THR A 274 -28.67 -16.50 -26.87
N ILE A 275 -27.43 -16.18 -27.19
CA ILE A 275 -26.50 -17.21 -27.68
C ILE A 275 -25.17 -17.14 -26.89
N GLY A 276 -24.98 -18.14 -26.00
CA GLY A 276 -23.66 -18.46 -25.46
C GLY A 276 -23.07 -17.44 -24.49
N ALA A 277 -23.91 -16.73 -23.73
CA ALA A 277 -23.40 -15.97 -22.59
C ALA A 277 -22.82 -16.96 -21.56
N ASN A 278 -21.52 -16.95 -21.42
CA ASN A 278 -20.81 -17.66 -20.36
C ASN A 278 -20.37 -16.63 -19.33
N GLU A 279 -20.90 -16.74 -18.12
CA GLU A 279 -20.59 -15.84 -17.02
C GLU A 279 -19.79 -16.60 -15.97
N LYS A 280 -18.59 -16.09 -15.67
CA LYS A 280 -17.86 -16.43 -14.46
C LYS A 280 -18.12 -15.31 -13.48
N PRO A 281 -18.87 -15.54 -12.39
CA PRO A 281 -19.15 -14.48 -11.43
C PRO A 281 -17.86 -13.99 -10.76
N ALA A 282 -17.83 -12.70 -10.44
CA ALA A 282 -16.76 -12.14 -9.61
C ALA A 282 -16.86 -12.71 -8.18
N VAL A 283 -15.71 -12.92 -7.55
CA VAL A 283 -15.65 -13.30 -6.12
C VAL A 283 -15.22 -12.07 -5.34
N PRO A 284 -16.08 -11.50 -4.49
CA PRO A 284 -15.73 -10.33 -3.68
C PRO A 284 -14.50 -10.57 -2.80
N GLY A 285 -13.75 -9.52 -2.54
CA GLY A 285 -12.64 -9.56 -1.60
C GLY A 285 -13.11 -9.80 -0.17
N SER A 286 -12.24 -10.38 0.65
CA SER A 286 -12.53 -10.55 2.08
C SER A 286 -12.43 -9.21 2.79
N GLY A 287 -13.38 -8.92 3.67
CA GLY A 287 -13.32 -7.79 4.60
C GLY A 287 -12.26 -8.01 5.66
N VAL A 288 -11.74 -6.93 6.22
CA VAL A 288 -10.71 -6.93 7.28
C VAL A 288 -11.21 -6.17 8.50
N GLU A 289 -11.18 -6.83 9.66
CA GLU A 289 -11.46 -6.20 10.95
C GLU A 289 -10.14 -5.84 11.64
N LEU A 290 -9.97 -4.56 11.95
CA LEU A 290 -8.78 -4.02 12.62
C LEU A 290 -8.92 -4.10 14.14
N THR A 291 -7.77 -3.98 14.81
CA THR A 291 -7.70 -3.79 16.28
C THR A 291 -7.99 -2.34 16.69
N ILE A 292 -7.95 -1.42 15.74
CA ILE A 292 -8.20 0.00 15.94
C ILE A 292 -9.61 0.20 16.51
N ASP A 293 -9.72 1.03 17.54
CA ASP A 293 -10.97 1.60 18.03
C ASP A 293 -11.10 3.02 17.45
N ARG A 294 -12.14 3.24 16.64
CA ARG A 294 -12.33 4.51 15.92
C ARG A 294 -12.35 5.72 16.87
N ASP A 295 -12.98 5.57 18.03
CA ASP A 295 -13.16 6.69 18.96
C ASP A 295 -11.86 7.00 19.72
N ILE A 296 -11.08 5.97 20.11
CA ILE A 296 -9.74 6.15 20.68
C ILE A 296 -8.80 6.75 19.62
N GLN A 297 -8.89 6.28 18.37
CA GLN A 297 -8.12 6.82 17.24
C GLN A 297 -8.44 8.31 17.03
N TRP A 298 -9.73 8.68 17.08
CA TRP A 298 -10.15 10.07 16.96
C TRP A 298 -9.56 10.94 18.08
N ALA A 299 -9.65 10.49 19.33
CA ALA A 299 -9.10 11.21 20.46
C ALA A 299 -7.58 11.41 20.34
N ALA A 300 -6.85 10.36 19.92
CA ALA A 300 -5.42 10.41 19.69
C ALA A 300 -5.05 11.35 18.54
N GLN A 301 -5.80 11.26 17.41
CA GLN A 301 -5.59 12.10 16.22
C GLN A 301 -5.84 13.58 16.52
N HIS A 302 -6.93 13.89 17.23
CA HIS A 302 -7.27 15.25 17.63
C HIS A 302 -6.19 15.83 18.54
N ALA A 303 -5.82 15.12 19.62
CA ALA A 303 -4.83 15.59 20.57
C ALA A 303 -3.45 15.87 19.95
N ILE A 304 -2.99 14.99 19.04
CA ILE A 304 -1.69 15.19 18.41
C ILE A 304 -1.74 16.33 17.36
N THR A 305 -2.83 16.44 16.60
CA THR A 305 -2.98 17.48 15.59
C THR A 305 -3.02 18.88 16.20
N GLU A 306 -3.79 19.07 17.26
CA GLU A 306 -3.84 20.35 17.97
C GLU A 306 -2.47 20.71 18.57
N GLN A 307 -1.78 19.76 19.20
CA GLN A 307 -0.48 20.05 19.81
C GLN A 307 0.60 20.34 18.76
N VAL A 308 0.63 19.63 17.63
CA VAL A 308 1.56 19.92 16.52
C VAL A 308 1.34 21.34 16.00
N LYS A 309 0.07 21.75 15.84
CA LYS A 309 -0.31 23.09 15.41
C LYS A 309 0.09 24.17 16.43
N GLU A 310 -0.23 23.97 17.72
CA GLU A 310 0.09 24.92 18.80
C GLU A 310 1.59 25.11 18.98
N SER A 311 2.35 24.01 18.94
CA SER A 311 3.80 24.05 19.12
C SER A 311 4.58 24.40 17.87
N LYS A 312 3.91 24.60 16.73
CA LYS A 312 4.52 24.75 15.39
C LYS A 312 5.61 23.70 15.14
N ALA A 313 5.29 22.47 15.49
CA ALA A 313 6.18 21.33 15.30
C ALA A 313 6.16 20.83 13.86
N ASP A 314 7.24 20.16 13.43
CA ASP A 314 7.33 19.52 12.13
C ASP A 314 6.33 18.35 12.02
N GLY A 315 5.99 17.72 13.14
CA GLY A 315 5.03 16.62 13.21
C GLY A 315 4.98 15.96 14.56
N GLY A 316 4.18 14.91 14.67
CA GLY A 316 4.06 14.12 15.88
C GLY A 316 3.17 12.89 15.70
N TYR A 317 3.21 12.01 16.67
CA TYR A 317 2.43 10.77 16.65
C TYR A 317 2.07 10.28 18.04
N VAL A 318 0.96 9.54 18.10
CA VAL A 318 0.48 8.86 19.31
C VAL A 318 0.16 7.41 18.97
N ILE A 319 0.62 6.50 19.83
CA ILE A 319 0.26 5.08 19.77
C ILE A 319 -0.46 4.70 21.06
N VAL A 320 -1.59 4.03 20.93
CA VAL A 320 -2.34 3.43 22.05
C VAL A 320 -2.37 1.92 21.85
N GLN A 321 -1.87 1.17 22.82
CA GLN A 321 -1.74 -0.27 22.76
C GLN A 321 -2.38 -0.96 23.96
N ASP A 322 -3.12 -2.05 23.74
CA ASP A 322 -3.51 -2.97 24.79
C ASP A 322 -2.29 -3.76 25.26
N THR A 323 -1.98 -3.66 26.56
CA THR A 323 -0.75 -4.23 27.13
C THR A 323 -0.70 -5.75 27.08
N ARG A 324 -1.85 -6.42 27.09
CA ARG A 324 -1.96 -7.89 27.23
C ARG A 324 -2.00 -8.61 25.90
N THR A 325 -2.72 -8.02 24.94
CA THR A 325 -2.97 -8.62 23.64
C THR A 325 -2.01 -8.16 22.55
N GLY A 326 -1.33 -7.00 22.78
CA GLY A 326 -0.52 -6.36 21.75
C GLY A 326 -1.34 -5.62 20.68
N GLU A 327 -2.67 -5.63 20.78
CA GLU A 327 -3.57 -4.91 19.85
C GLU A 327 -3.27 -3.41 19.85
N ILE A 328 -3.12 -2.83 18.68
CA ILE A 328 -3.02 -1.39 18.50
C ILE A 328 -4.42 -0.82 18.43
N LEU A 329 -4.81 -0.05 19.46
CA LEU A 329 -6.11 0.58 19.57
C LEU A 329 -6.18 1.91 18.82
N ALA A 330 -5.05 2.61 18.71
CA ALA A 330 -4.88 3.81 17.90
C ALA A 330 -3.43 3.99 17.48
N MET A 331 -3.22 4.56 16.30
CA MET A 331 -1.93 5.01 15.80
C MET A 331 -2.15 6.26 14.96
N ALA A 332 -2.04 7.42 15.60
CA ALA A 332 -2.32 8.72 15.01
C ALA A 332 -1.02 9.42 14.61
N ASN A 333 -1.04 10.10 13.48
CA ASN A 333 0.07 10.89 12.94
C ASN A 333 -0.41 12.30 12.59
N SER A 334 0.43 13.29 12.76
CA SER A 334 0.22 14.68 12.32
C SER A 334 1.53 15.21 11.74
N PRO A 335 1.53 15.87 10.55
CA PRO A 335 0.40 16.01 9.65
C PRO A 335 -0.11 14.67 9.11
N GLY A 336 -1.37 14.65 8.67
CA GLY A 336 -2.02 13.53 8.01
C GLY A 336 -2.49 13.92 6.61
N PHE A 337 -3.18 13.02 5.93
CA PHE A 337 -3.75 13.23 4.59
C PHE A 337 -5.17 12.64 4.51
N ASP A 338 -5.96 13.06 3.52
CA ASP A 338 -7.26 12.43 3.21
C ASP A 338 -7.09 11.46 2.04
N PRO A 339 -7.29 10.14 2.23
CA PRO A 339 -7.19 9.16 1.16
C PRO A 339 -8.22 9.35 0.04
N ASN A 340 -9.30 10.08 0.29
CA ASN A 340 -10.29 10.42 -0.75
C ASN A 340 -9.80 11.52 -1.69
N ASN A 341 -8.80 12.33 -1.28
CA ASN A 341 -8.25 13.45 -2.04
C ASN A 341 -6.72 13.51 -1.94
N LEU A 342 -6.05 12.66 -2.69
CA LEU A 342 -4.58 12.59 -2.68
C LEU A 342 -3.91 13.73 -3.47
N SER A 343 -4.65 14.43 -4.34
CA SER A 343 -4.09 15.54 -5.13
C SER A 343 -3.64 16.72 -4.27
N ASP A 344 -4.30 16.92 -3.13
CA ASP A 344 -4.02 18.00 -2.19
C ASP A 344 -3.08 17.57 -1.05
N ALA A 345 -2.68 16.30 -1.03
CA ALA A 345 -1.84 15.75 0.03
C ALA A 345 -0.37 16.13 -0.14
N ASP A 346 0.26 16.56 0.95
CA ASP A 346 1.72 16.67 0.98
C ASP A 346 2.34 15.27 0.82
N PRO A 347 3.21 15.04 -0.19
CA PRO A 347 3.90 13.76 -0.36
C PRO A 347 4.65 13.30 0.90
N ALA A 348 5.15 14.22 1.73
CA ALA A 348 5.83 13.89 2.98
C ALA A 348 4.89 13.37 4.07
N ALA A 349 3.58 13.67 3.99
CA ALA A 349 2.56 13.17 4.90
C ALA A 349 1.99 11.81 4.46
N LEU A 350 2.26 11.37 3.21
CA LEU A 350 1.81 10.08 2.70
C LEU A 350 2.62 8.97 3.36
N GLY A 351 2.05 8.32 4.37
CA GLY A 351 2.72 7.24 5.07
C GLY A 351 2.33 7.16 6.54
N ASN A 352 3.15 6.46 7.30
CA ASN A 352 2.96 6.32 8.75
C ASN A 352 4.25 6.70 9.47
N ALA A 353 4.37 7.98 9.83
CA ALA A 353 5.57 8.52 10.49
C ALA A 353 5.90 7.78 11.81
N ALA A 354 4.90 7.32 12.56
CA ALA A 354 5.12 6.54 13.77
C ALA A 354 5.92 5.25 13.55
N LEU A 355 5.86 4.69 12.33
CA LEU A 355 6.58 3.47 11.95
C LEU A 355 7.82 3.74 11.08
N GLN A 356 7.84 4.86 10.36
CA GLN A 356 8.87 5.17 9.36
C GLN A 356 9.97 6.07 9.90
N ASP A 357 9.67 6.92 10.86
CA ASP A 357 10.67 7.78 11.49
C ASP A 357 11.60 6.99 12.41
N ALA A 358 12.90 7.19 12.21
CA ALA A 358 13.93 6.69 13.10
C ALA A 358 14.52 7.86 13.91
N TYR A 359 14.35 7.83 15.22
CA TYR A 359 14.81 8.90 16.09
C TYR A 359 15.47 8.35 17.36
N GLU A 360 16.29 9.15 18.03
CA GLU A 360 16.89 8.80 19.31
C GLU A 360 15.82 8.84 20.41
N PRO A 361 15.61 7.74 21.17
CA PRO A 361 14.57 7.69 22.21
C PRO A 361 14.83 8.62 23.40
N GLY A 362 16.07 9.03 23.60
CA GLY A 362 16.48 9.81 24.77
C GLY A 362 16.08 9.11 26.07
N SER A 363 15.68 9.90 27.06
CA SER A 363 15.40 9.42 28.43
C SER A 363 14.28 8.37 28.52
N THR A 364 13.44 8.17 27.50
CA THR A 364 12.49 7.04 27.50
C THR A 364 13.20 5.69 27.42
N ALA A 365 14.42 5.62 26.91
CA ALA A 365 15.24 4.41 26.88
C ALA A 365 15.74 3.96 28.26
N LYS A 366 15.79 4.86 29.25
CA LYS A 366 16.25 4.54 30.60
C LYS A 366 15.46 3.40 31.25
N VAL A 367 14.21 3.20 30.84
CA VAL A 367 13.39 2.06 31.28
C VAL A 367 14.07 0.72 30.96
N MET A 368 14.65 0.57 29.77
CA MET A 368 15.37 -0.66 29.37
C MET A 368 16.66 -0.83 30.18
N SER A 369 17.38 0.25 30.43
CA SER A 369 18.59 0.26 31.26
C SER A 369 18.30 -0.14 32.70
N MET A 370 17.25 0.44 33.31
CA MET A 370 16.83 0.09 34.67
C MET A 370 16.27 -1.35 34.72
N ALA A 371 15.58 -1.80 33.68
CA ALA A 371 15.13 -3.20 33.57
C ALA A 371 16.31 -4.17 33.62
N ALA A 372 17.38 -3.89 32.88
CA ALA A 372 18.60 -4.69 32.90
C ALA A 372 19.27 -4.69 34.29
N VAL A 373 19.43 -3.49 34.89
CA VAL A 373 20.05 -3.32 36.23
C VAL A 373 19.28 -4.10 37.31
N LEU A 374 17.95 -4.05 37.26
CA LEU A 374 17.10 -4.76 38.23
C LEU A 374 17.09 -6.28 38.00
N GLU A 375 17.04 -6.71 36.75
CA GLU A 375 16.97 -8.15 36.38
C GLU A 375 18.27 -8.88 36.70
N GLU A 376 19.42 -8.23 36.48
CA GLU A 376 20.75 -8.75 36.85
C GLU A 376 21.05 -8.60 38.33
N ASN A 377 20.11 -8.07 39.15
CA ASN A 377 20.30 -7.77 40.56
C ASN A 377 21.52 -6.87 40.84
N ALA A 378 21.93 -6.05 39.86
CA ALA A 378 23.06 -5.12 40.01
C ALA A 378 22.73 -3.97 40.97
N ALA A 379 21.45 -3.62 41.14
CA ALA A 379 20.97 -2.66 42.13
C ALA A 379 19.48 -2.91 42.44
N THR A 380 18.98 -2.27 43.49
CA THR A 380 17.57 -2.24 43.92
C THR A 380 17.02 -0.82 43.83
N PRO A 381 15.71 -0.60 43.87
CA PRO A 381 15.14 0.76 43.88
C PRO A 381 15.68 1.68 44.99
N ALA A 382 16.07 1.10 46.11
CA ALA A 382 16.62 1.83 47.26
C ALA A 382 18.15 1.99 47.24
N THR A 383 18.84 1.42 46.22
CA THR A 383 20.29 1.55 46.11
C THR A 383 20.69 3.03 46.00
N HIS A 384 21.63 3.45 46.83
CA HIS A 384 22.13 4.82 46.88
C HIS A 384 23.04 5.13 45.69
N VAL A 385 22.79 6.23 45.00
CA VAL A 385 23.57 6.72 43.86
C VAL A 385 23.92 8.19 44.11
N VAL A 386 25.19 8.46 44.28
CA VAL A 386 25.71 9.83 44.39
C VAL A 386 25.98 10.37 43.01
N VAL A 387 25.23 11.38 42.60
CA VAL A 387 25.23 11.92 41.23
C VAL A 387 25.93 13.28 41.23
N PRO A 388 27.19 13.39 40.79
CA PRO A 388 27.89 14.67 40.67
C PRO A 388 27.28 15.52 39.54
N ASN A 389 27.48 16.85 39.60
CA ASN A 389 27.01 17.75 38.52
C ASN A 389 27.66 17.43 37.15
N ARG A 390 28.86 16.87 37.15
CA ARG A 390 29.59 16.47 35.95
C ARG A 390 30.29 15.12 36.19
N LEU A 391 30.31 14.29 35.17
CA LEU A 391 30.97 12.99 35.20
C LEU A 391 31.88 12.85 33.97
N HIS A 392 33.19 12.73 34.21
CA HIS A 392 34.15 12.47 33.16
C HIS A 392 34.21 10.95 32.88
N ARG A 393 33.98 10.54 31.61
CA ARG A 393 34.14 9.17 31.16
C ARG A 393 34.70 9.17 29.74
N GLY A 394 35.76 8.39 29.51
CA GLY A 394 36.46 8.37 28.25
C GLY A 394 36.97 9.77 27.87
N ASP A 395 36.58 10.25 26.71
CA ASP A 395 36.96 11.56 26.15
C ASP A 395 35.91 12.65 26.37
N ARG A 396 34.84 12.37 27.14
CA ARG A 396 33.68 13.28 27.27
C ARG A 396 33.33 13.59 28.73
N LEU A 397 32.88 14.82 28.93
CA LEU A 397 32.26 15.28 30.17
C LEU A 397 30.74 15.18 30.03
N PHE A 398 30.13 14.25 30.79
CA PHE A 398 28.69 14.05 30.83
C PHE A 398 28.03 14.95 31.85
N LYS A 399 26.78 15.33 31.55
CA LYS A 399 25.93 16.15 32.44
C LYS A 399 24.47 15.70 32.37
N ASP A 400 23.71 16.08 33.35
CA ASP A 400 22.26 16.00 33.34
C ASP A 400 21.64 17.16 32.55
N ASP A 401 20.35 17.15 32.31
CA ASP A 401 19.66 18.17 31.48
C ASP A 401 19.61 19.53 32.19
N VAL A 402 19.76 19.52 33.53
CA VAL A 402 19.83 20.71 34.35
C VAL A 402 21.10 20.68 35.22
N ASP A 403 21.66 21.85 35.51
CA ASP A 403 22.75 21.98 36.49
C ASP A 403 22.20 21.81 37.90
N HIS A 404 22.94 21.08 38.75
CA HIS A 404 22.51 20.74 40.10
C HIS A 404 23.70 20.56 41.04
N PRO A 405 23.55 20.72 42.34
CA PRO A 405 24.57 20.28 43.33
C PRO A 405 24.70 18.74 43.24
N THR A 406 25.69 18.17 43.90
CA THR A 406 25.74 16.72 44.04
C THR A 406 24.43 16.19 44.59
N TRP A 407 23.73 15.37 43.83
CA TRP A 407 22.49 14.75 44.26
C TRP A 407 22.76 13.42 44.96
N HIS A 408 22.03 13.20 46.05
CA HIS A 408 21.99 11.94 46.79
C HIS A 408 20.69 11.23 46.49
N LEU A 409 20.68 10.46 45.38
CA LEU A 409 19.49 9.81 44.82
C LEU A 409 19.48 8.32 45.17
N THR A 410 18.30 7.78 45.38
CA THR A 410 18.11 6.33 45.23
C THR A 410 18.09 5.97 43.74
N LEU A 411 18.19 4.69 43.39
CA LEU A 411 18.01 4.26 41.99
C LEU A 411 16.63 4.69 41.47
N ASN A 412 15.58 4.64 42.32
CA ASN A 412 14.26 5.19 42.02
C ASN A 412 14.34 6.67 41.66
N GLY A 413 15.10 7.43 42.43
CA GLY A 413 15.32 8.87 42.21
C GLY A 413 16.09 9.16 40.91
N VAL A 414 17.03 8.32 40.52
CA VAL A 414 17.72 8.43 39.25
C VAL A 414 16.69 8.38 38.09
N LEU A 415 15.70 7.49 38.19
CA LEU A 415 14.65 7.36 37.16
C LEU A 415 13.64 8.53 37.26
N ALA A 416 13.21 8.92 38.47
CA ALA A 416 12.22 9.98 38.68
C ALA A 416 12.73 11.34 38.18
N LYS A 417 13.97 11.73 38.55
CA LYS A 417 14.63 12.95 38.07
C LYS A 417 15.25 12.83 36.70
N SER A 418 15.20 11.65 36.11
CA SER A 418 15.73 11.41 34.75
C SER A 418 17.24 11.66 34.61
N SER A 419 18.06 11.36 35.65
CA SER A 419 19.49 11.60 35.62
C SER A 419 20.21 10.75 34.57
N ASN A 420 20.94 11.40 33.66
CA ASN A 420 21.84 10.76 32.69
C ASN A 420 23.04 10.15 33.39
N ILE A 421 23.67 10.95 34.28
CA ILE A 421 24.83 10.53 35.09
C ILE A 421 24.48 9.33 35.96
N GLY A 422 23.35 9.41 36.68
CA GLY A 422 22.88 8.31 37.52
C GLY A 422 22.63 7.03 36.73
N THR A 423 22.12 7.15 35.50
CA THR A 423 21.92 6.02 34.58
C THR A 423 23.25 5.40 34.13
N ILE A 424 24.26 6.23 33.80
CA ILE A 424 25.61 5.74 33.46
C ILE A 424 26.21 4.95 34.64
N LEU A 425 26.09 5.51 35.88
CA LEU A 425 26.63 4.87 37.07
C LEU A 425 25.93 3.52 37.36
N ALA A 426 24.60 3.48 37.22
CA ALA A 426 23.82 2.27 37.44
C ALA A 426 24.14 1.18 36.42
N THR A 427 24.17 1.51 35.13
CA THR A 427 24.47 0.54 34.08
C THR A 427 25.91 0.06 34.06
N GLY A 428 26.85 0.86 34.61
CA GLY A 428 28.22 0.43 34.83
C GLY A 428 28.34 -0.76 35.81
N GLN A 429 27.31 -1.04 36.61
CA GLN A 429 27.27 -2.18 37.54
C GLN A 429 26.85 -3.49 36.87
N LEU A 430 26.46 -3.47 35.58
CA LEU A 430 26.06 -4.68 34.83
C LEU A 430 27.22 -5.62 34.51
N GLY A 431 28.45 -5.24 34.75
CA GLY A 431 29.62 -6.06 34.52
C GLY A 431 30.84 -5.59 35.31
N LYS A 432 31.85 -6.41 35.42
CA LYS A 432 33.11 -6.06 36.06
C LYS A 432 33.92 -5.03 35.26
N THR A 433 33.67 -4.98 33.97
CA THR A 433 34.27 -4.03 33.02
C THR A 433 33.18 -3.33 32.23
N GLN A 434 33.49 -2.14 31.67
CA GLN A 434 32.56 -1.42 30.80
C GLN A 434 32.15 -2.27 29.58
N ARG A 435 33.06 -3.08 29.05
CA ARG A 435 32.79 -3.97 27.92
C ARG A 435 31.74 -5.03 28.27
N GLU A 436 31.85 -5.67 29.42
CA GLU A 436 30.87 -6.64 29.92
C GLU A 436 29.51 -5.97 30.15
N ALA A 437 29.50 -4.81 30.84
CA ALA A 437 28.29 -4.03 31.07
C ALA A 437 27.57 -3.68 29.76
N ASN A 438 28.31 -3.27 28.73
CA ASN A 438 27.78 -2.97 27.42
C ASN A 438 27.17 -4.21 26.72
N GLN A 439 27.78 -5.38 26.86
CA GLN A 439 27.26 -6.63 26.29
C GLN A 439 25.95 -7.04 26.96
N VAL A 440 25.87 -6.93 28.29
CA VAL A 440 24.65 -7.21 29.03
C VAL A 440 23.55 -6.23 28.61
N LEU A 441 23.81 -4.92 28.65
CA LEU A 441 22.85 -3.91 28.22
C LEU A 441 22.35 -4.16 26.78
N TYR A 442 23.27 -4.42 25.85
CA TYR A 442 22.91 -4.71 24.45
C TYR A 442 21.95 -5.90 24.34
N SER A 443 22.19 -6.97 25.14
CA SER A 443 21.31 -8.14 25.12
C SER A 443 19.87 -7.80 25.50
N TYR A 444 19.67 -6.91 26.50
CA TYR A 444 18.34 -6.43 26.90
C TYR A 444 17.73 -5.52 25.85
N LEU A 445 18.48 -4.57 25.27
CA LEU A 445 17.99 -3.72 24.19
C LEU A 445 17.47 -4.58 23.02
N ARG A 446 18.19 -5.66 22.67
CA ARG A 446 17.76 -6.64 21.66
C ARG A 446 16.49 -7.39 22.06
N LYS A 447 16.40 -7.87 23.31
CA LYS A 447 15.21 -8.57 23.84
C LYS A 447 13.97 -7.65 23.82
N PHE A 448 14.14 -6.36 24.09
CA PHE A 448 13.07 -5.36 23.94
C PHE A 448 12.67 -5.08 22.48
N GLY A 449 13.41 -5.58 21.50
CA GLY A 449 13.10 -5.48 20.08
C GLY A 449 13.83 -4.37 19.34
N LEU A 450 14.79 -3.66 19.95
CA LEU A 450 15.54 -2.63 19.25
C LEU A 450 16.41 -3.23 18.14
N GLY A 451 16.52 -2.51 17.03
CA GLY A 451 17.25 -2.95 15.85
C GLY A 451 16.54 -4.08 15.07
N SER A 452 15.26 -4.35 15.35
CA SER A 452 14.41 -5.32 14.64
C SER A 452 13.08 -4.68 14.27
N TYR A 453 12.43 -5.19 13.24
CA TYR A 453 11.05 -4.80 12.92
C TYR A 453 10.10 -5.15 14.07
N SER A 454 9.02 -4.41 14.22
CA SER A 454 8.04 -4.61 15.31
C SER A 454 7.30 -5.94 15.24
N GLY A 455 7.17 -6.49 14.04
CA GLY A 455 6.34 -7.67 13.74
C GLY A 455 5.03 -7.31 13.02
N LEU A 456 4.70 -6.02 12.90
CA LEU A 456 3.52 -5.57 12.14
C LEU A 456 3.62 -5.90 10.65
N GLY A 457 4.83 -5.99 10.08
CA GLY A 457 5.05 -6.15 8.65
C GLY A 457 4.44 -5.00 7.84
N PHE A 458 4.45 -3.80 8.40
CA PHE A 458 3.86 -2.62 7.77
C PHE A 458 4.77 -2.05 6.69
N PRO A 459 4.24 -1.60 5.53
CA PRO A 459 5.05 -1.05 4.45
C PRO A 459 5.87 0.18 4.90
N GLY A 460 7.18 0.15 4.64
CA GLY A 460 8.06 1.27 4.97
C GLY A 460 8.49 1.35 6.44
N GLU A 461 8.11 0.38 7.31
CA GLU A 461 8.57 0.35 8.69
C GLU A 461 10.10 0.35 8.77
N THR A 462 10.67 1.20 9.64
CA THR A 462 12.09 1.17 9.99
C THR A 462 12.36 0.29 11.20
N LYS A 463 13.46 -0.45 11.18
CA LYS A 463 13.93 -1.21 12.36
C LYS A 463 14.75 -0.37 13.35
N GLY A 464 14.99 0.90 13.03
CA GLY A 464 15.93 1.73 13.77
C GLY A 464 17.39 1.26 13.62
N ILE A 465 18.25 1.80 14.48
CA ILE A 465 19.69 1.52 14.47
C ILE A 465 20.14 1.13 15.88
N LEU A 466 20.68 -0.07 16.00
CA LEU A 466 21.38 -0.56 17.21
C LEU A 466 22.63 -1.32 16.77
N ALA A 467 23.78 -0.66 16.79
CA ALA A 467 25.06 -1.28 16.51
C ALA A 467 25.45 -2.27 17.62
N PRO A 468 26.19 -3.35 17.32
CA PRO A 468 26.74 -4.24 18.34
C PRO A 468 27.81 -3.52 19.19
N PRO A 469 28.02 -3.91 20.46
CA PRO A 469 28.90 -3.19 21.41
C PRO A 469 30.35 -2.98 20.93
N GLY A 470 30.86 -3.89 20.09
CA GLY A 470 32.21 -3.75 19.52
C GLY A 470 32.38 -2.60 18.53
N GLN A 471 31.26 -2.01 18.07
CA GLN A 471 31.24 -0.85 17.16
C GLN A 471 30.90 0.46 17.88
N TRP A 472 30.63 0.42 19.20
CA TRP A 472 30.32 1.63 19.94
C TRP A 472 31.57 2.49 20.11
N SER A 473 31.47 3.79 19.80
CA SER A 473 32.53 4.74 20.08
C SER A 473 32.76 4.89 21.60
N THR A 474 33.88 5.53 21.97
CA THR A 474 34.22 5.80 23.38
C THR A 474 33.09 6.53 24.12
N SER A 475 32.36 7.44 23.44
CA SER A 475 31.22 8.15 24.04
C SER A 475 29.92 7.34 23.98
N GLN A 476 29.66 6.59 22.90
CA GLN A 476 28.41 5.83 22.74
C GLN A 476 28.19 4.79 23.82
N GLN A 477 29.24 4.16 24.35
CA GLN A 477 29.12 3.21 25.45
C GLN A 477 28.52 3.81 26.73
N TYR A 478 28.52 5.14 26.86
CA TYR A 478 27.93 5.87 27.98
C TYR A 478 26.63 6.60 27.58
N THR A 479 26.38 6.89 26.30
CA THR A 479 25.17 7.58 25.87
C THR A 479 24.02 6.65 25.56
N ILE A 480 24.29 5.44 25.06
CA ILE A 480 23.27 4.42 24.75
C ILE A 480 22.41 4.08 25.98
N PRO A 481 22.92 3.96 27.20
CA PRO A 481 22.14 3.74 28.41
C PRO A 481 20.98 4.72 28.62
N PHE A 482 21.13 5.98 28.21
CA PHE A 482 20.09 6.99 28.30
C PHE A 482 19.48 7.40 26.96
N GLY A 483 19.69 6.57 25.90
CA GLY A 483 18.96 6.63 24.65
C GLY A 483 19.52 7.58 23.60
N GLN A 484 20.83 7.87 23.61
CA GLN A 484 21.52 8.59 22.55
C GLN A 484 22.55 7.67 21.87
N GLY A 485 22.74 7.79 20.57
CA GLY A 485 23.58 6.89 19.77
C GLY A 485 22.88 5.59 19.36
N VAL A 486 21.57 5.53 19.53
CA VAL A 486 20.67 4.46 19.10
C VAL A 486 19.41 5.09 18.53
N SER A 487 18.80 4.51 17.50
CA SER A 487 17.51 5.00 17.00
C SER A 487 16.44 3.91 16.98
N ILE A 488 15.20 4.34 17.20
CA ILE A 488 14.01 3.50 17.23
C ILE A 488 12.86 4.19 16.47
N ASN A 489 11.80 3.43 16.15
CA ASN A 489 10.52 4.00 15.75
C ASN A 489 9.56 4.08 16.97
N ALA A 490 8.42 4.75 16.80
CA ALA A 490 7.47 4.93 17.90
C ALA A 490 6.81 3.63 18.36
N MET A 491 6.63 2.65 17.45
CA MET A 491 6.07 1.36 17.82
C MET A 491 7.03 0.56 18.71
N GLN A 492 8.32 0.60 18.43
CA GLN A 492 9.33 0.00 19.31
C GLN A 492 9.29 0.67 20.69
N ALA A 493 9.19 2.00 20.75
CA ALA A 493 9.07 2.73 22.01
C ALA A 493 7.83 2.30 22.80
N ALA A 494 6.66 2.28 22.19
CA ALA A 494 5.42 1.84 22.81
C ALA A 494 5.53 0.39 23.32
N SER A 495 6.11 -0.51 22.52
CA SER A 495 6.30 -1.92 22.86
C SER A 495 7.19 -2.14 24.09
N VAL A 496 8.20 -1.29 24.34
CA VAL A 496 9.04 -1.33 25.54
C VAL A 496 8.19 -1.16 26.79
N TYR A 497 7.34 -0.12 26.81
CA TYR A 497 6.48 0.18 27.97
C TYR A 497 5.38 -0.86 28.12
N SER A 498 4.78 -1.32 27.01
CA SER A 498 3.81 -2.40 27.02
C SER A 498 4.40 -3.70 27.57
N THR A 499 5.68 -3.99 27.29
CA THR A 499 6.40 -5.14 27.86
C THR A 499 6.49 -5.07 29.38
N ILE A 500 6.86 -3.91 29.93
CA ILE A 500 6.93 -3.71 31.39
C ILE A 500 5.53 -3.80 32.00
N ALA A 501 4.55 -3.14 31.39
CA ALA A 501 3.14 -3.18 31.79
C ALA A 501 2.56 -4.62 31.78
N ASN A 502 3.02 -5.46 30.87
CA ASN A 502 2.61 -6.87 30.73
C ASN A 502 3.49 -7.85 31.53
N GLY A 503 3.99 -7.43 32.70
CA GLY A 503 4.77 -8.30 33.58
C GLY A 503 6.07 -8.81 32.96
N GLY A 504 6.68 -8.05 32.05
CA GLY A 504 7.95 -8.36 31.41
C GLY A 504 7.84 -9.27 30.18
N VAL A 505 6.64 -9.49 29.64
CA VAL A 505 6.39 -10.25 28.42
C VAL A 505 6.09 -9.29 27.28
N ARG A 506 6.96 -9.24 26.27
CA ARG A 506 6.71 -8.56 25.01
C ARG A 506 5.72 -9.36 24.19
N VAL A 507 4.64 -8.73 23.78
CA VAL A 507 3.67 -9.25 22.82
C VAL A 507 3.88 -8.50 21.51
N ALA A 508 4.05 -9.22 20.40
CA ALA A 508 4.18 -8.59 19.10
C ALA A 508 2.92 -7.74 18.79
N PRO A 509 3.08 -6.49 18.34
CA PRO A 509 1.93 -5.65 18.06
C PRO A 509 1.13 -6.18 16.87
N THR A 510 -0.19 -5.99 16.90
CA THR A 510 -1.08 -6.36 15.81
C THR A 510 -2.06 -5.25 15.47
N LEU A 511 -2.38 -5.10 14.17
CA LEU A 511 -3.39 -4.18 13.63
C LEU A 511 -4.62 -4.90 13.10
N VAL A 512 -4.55 -6.24 12.90
CA VAL A 512 -5.63 -7.03 12.30
C VAL A 512 -6.15 -8.03 13.31
N ARG A 513 -7.46 -8.01 13.58
CA ARG A 513 -8.15 -9.00 14.41
C ARG A 513 -8.53 -10.24 13.62
N GLY A 514 -8.85 -10.06 12.33
CA GLY A 514 -9.23 -11.16 11.46
C GLY A 514 -9.76 -10.66 10.12
N THR A 515 -10.18 -11.62 9.32
CA THR A 515 -10.80 -11.40 8.01
C THR A 515 -12.21 -11.98 7.97
N LYS A 516 -13.10 -11.35 7.23
CA LYS A 516 -14.46 -11.80 6.98
C LYS A 516 -14.60 -12.18 5.51
N GLY A 517 -14.74 -13.46 5.23
CA GLY A 517 -14.89 -13.97 3.88
C GLY A 517 -16.16 -13.48 3.18
N PRO A 518 -16.30 -13.67 1.85
CA PRO A 518 -17.50 -13.35 1.09
C PRO A 518 -18.75 -14.09 1.60
N ASP A 519 -18.55 -15.27 2.21
CA ASP A 519 -19.58 -16.08 2.87
C ASP A 519 -20.01 -15.54 4.25
N GLY A 520 -19.43 -14.43 4.69
CA GLY A 520 -19.66 -13.81 6.00
C GLY A 520 -18.93 -14.49 7.16
N ARG A 521 -18.14 -15.56 6.91
CA ARG A 521 -17.39 -16.27 7.94
C ARG A 521 -16.20 -15.46 8.42
N PHE A 522 -16.10 -15.25 9.72
CA PHE A 522 -14.95 -14.61 10.36
C PHE A 522 -13.83 -15.62 10.61
N THR A 523 -12.63 -15.27 10.17
CA THR A 523 -11.39 -16.02 10.43
C THR A 523 -10.46 -15.13 11.27
N PRO A 524 -10.19 -15.48 12.55
CA PRO A 524 -9.32 -14.68 13.40
C PRO A 524 -7.87 -14.67 12.87
N ALA A 525 -7.18 -13.58 13.12
CA ALA A 525 -5.75 -13.48 12.86
C ALA A 525 -4.95 -14.44 13.75
N PRO A 526 -3.76 -14.89 13.36
CA PRO A 526 -2.88 -15.68 14.20
C PRO A 526 -2.58 -14.97 15.52
N GLU A 527 -2.43 -15.73 16.61
CA GLU A 527 -1.98 -15.16 17.88
C GLU A 527 -0.60 -14.52 17.75
N PRO A 528 -0.39 -13.32 18.36
CA PRO A 528 0.89 -12.64 18.30
C PRO A 528 1.96 -13.39 19.11
N GLU A 529 3.20 -13.32 18.62
CA GLU A 529 4.36 -13.90 19.30
C GLU A 529 4.57 -13.24 20.68
N LYS A 530 4.86 -14.05 21.70
CA LYS A 530 5.12 -13.63 23.06
C LYS A 530 6.55 -13.99 23.47
N THR A 531 7.31 -13.01 23.94
CA THR A 531 8.70 -13.18 24.34
C THR A 531 8.91 -12.62 25.75
N ARG A 532 9.42 -13.42 26.69
CA ARG A 532 9.82 -12.92 27.99
C ARG A 532 11.13 -12.14 27.90
N VAL A 533 11.07 -10.89 28.31
CA VAL A 533 12.23 -9.96 28.29
C VAL A 533 12.87 -9.87 29.68
N VAL A 534 12.04 -9.68 30.70
CA VAL A 534 12.45 -9.65 32.12
C VAL A 534 11.43 -10.42 32.96
N SER A 535 11.80 -10.75 34.20
CA SER A 535 10.93 -11.40 35.16
C SER A 535 9.74 -10.51 35.55
N GLU A 536 8.65 -11.12 35.98
CA GLU A 536 7.48 -10.41 36.50
C GLU A 536 7.85 -9.55 37.72
N LYS A 537 8.77 -10.02 38.56
CA LYS A 537 9.29 -9.29 39.72
C LYS A 537 9.94 -7.97 39.28
N THR A 538 10.83 -8.04 38.29
CA THR A 538 11.51 -6.84 37.75
C THR A 538 10.50 -5.89 37.12
N ALA A 539 9.58 -6.39 36.31
CA ALA A 539 8.55 -5.58 35.67
C ALA A 539 7.67 -4.84 36.70
N LYS A 540 7.18 -5.54 37.75
CA LYS A 540 6.43 -4.92 38.87
C LYS A 540 7.24 -3.89 39.63
N THR A 541 8.51 -4.19 39.89
CA THR A 541 9.41 -3.26 40.57
C THR A 541 9.62 -1.99 39.76
N LEU A 542 9.88 -2.15 38.43
CA LEU A 542 10.08 -1.03 37.54
C LEU A 542 8.80 -0.20 37.33
N SER A 543 7.63 -0.85 37.28
CA SER A 543 6.33 -0.16 37.21
C SER A 543 6.16 0.79 38.42
N ARG A 544 6.48 0.33 39.62
CA ARG A 544 6.47 1.17 40.84
C ARG A 544 7.47 2.33 40.79
N MET A 545 8.66 2.13 40.21
CA MET A 545 9.64 3.21 40.03
C MET A 545 9.14 4.23 38.99
N LEU A 546 8.46 3.79 37.94
CA LEU A 546 7.89 4.66 36.90
C LEU A 546 6.71 5.52 37.44
N GLU A 547 6.04 5.10 38.48
CA GLU A 547 5.04 5.94 39.19
C GLU A 547 5.69 7.19 39.81
N SER A 548 6.87 7.06 40.39
CA SER A 548 7.59 8.21 40.99
C SER A 548 7.93 9.29 39.95
N VAL A 549 8.03 8.95 38.66
CA VAL A 549 8.23 9.94 37.59
C VAL A 549 7.02 10.86 37.45
N VAL A 550 5.82 10.35 37.74
CA VAL A 550 4.52 11.03 37.54
C VAL A 550 4.01 11.61 38.85
N ASP A 551 4.13 10.85 39.97
CA ASP A 551 3.49 11.19 41.24
C ASP A 551 4.38 12.00 42.17
N ASP A 552 5.72 11.92 42.07
CA ASP A 552 6.62 12.74 42.86
C ASP A 552 6.53 14.21 42.41
N GLU A 553 6.61 15.14 43.36
CA GLU A 553 6.55 16.59 43.06
C GLU A 553 7.73 17.05 42.18
N GLU A 554 8.89 16.44 42.38
CA GLU A 554 10.11 16.68 41.61
C GLU A 554 10.23 15.74 40.39
N GLY A 555 9.21 14.92 40.14
CA GLY A 555 9.12 14.04 38.99
C GLY A 555 8.95 14.81 37.67
N THR A 556 9.57 14.30 36.60
CA THR A 556 9.56 15.00 35.31
C THR A 556 8.23 14.87 34.55
N GLY A 557 7.34 13.98 34.98
CA GLY A 557 6.09 13.59 34.27
C GLY A 557 4.80 14.06 34.94
N THR A 558 4.80 15.01 35.84
CA THR A 558 3.64 15.42 36.67
C THR A 558 2.41 15.85 35.84
N LYS A 559 2.59 16.36 34.62
CA LYS A 559 1.49 16.73 33.72
C LYS A 559 0.71 15.51 33.15
N ALA A 560 1.25 14.30 33.31
CA ALA A 560 0.60 13.06 32.90
C ALA A 560 -0.29 12.44 34.01
N ARG A 561 -0.41 13.07 35.19
CA ARG A 561 -1.27 12.60 36.31
C ARG A 561 -2.73 12.52 35.86
N ILE A 562 -3.37 11.41 36.19
CA ILE A 562 -4.78 11.16 35.93
C ILE A 562 -5.50 10.99 37.28
N PRO A 563 -6.47 11.84 37.60
CA PRO A 563 -7.21 11.72 38.86
C PRO A 563 -7.84 10.33 39.02
N GLY A 564 -7.61 9.71 40.16
CA GLY A 564 -8.15 8.37 40.49
C GLY A 564 -7.36 7.19 39.92
N TYR A 565 -6.39 7.41 39.02
CA TYR A 565 -5.55 6.35 38.47
C TYR A 565 -4.10 6.49 38.86
N ARG A 566 -3.46 5.39 39.18
CA ARG A 566 -2.02 5.29 39.26
C ARG A 566 -1.44 5.24 37.85
N VAL A 567 -0.50 6.12 37.56
CA VAL A 567 0.12 6.24 36.22
C VAL A 567 1.61 5.94 36.33
N ALA A 568 2.11 5.03 35.55
CA ALA A 568 3.53 4.77 35.38
C ALA A 568 3.99 5.31 34.03
N GLY A 569 5.05 6.12 33.99
CA GLY A 569 5.51 6.71 32.75
C GLY A 569 6.92 7.29 32.81
N LYS A 570 7.41 7.73 31.65
CA LYS A 570 8.72 8.38 31.54
C LYS A 570 8.70 9.42 30.42
N THR A 571 9.31 10.56 30.73
CA THR A 571 9.55 11.64 29.78
C THR A 571 10.79 11.39 28.94
N GLY A 572 10.80 11.88 27.72
CA GLY A 572 11.96 11.94 26.84
C GLY A 572 12.11 13.32 26.21
N THR A 573 13.34 13.76 26.09
CA THR A 573 13.73 14.93 25.31
C THR A 573 15.08 14.60 24.70
N ALA A 574 15.10 14.31 23.40
CA ALA A 574 16.31 13.91 22.68
C ALA A 574 16.63 14.92 21.58
N ASN A 575 17.90 15.08 21.25
CA ASN A 575 18.27 15.84 20.06
C ASN A 575 17.69 15.15 18.81
N ARG A 576 17.10 15.93 17.91
CA ARG A 576 16.56 15.43 16.66
C ARG A 576 17.59 15.54 15.55
N VAL A 577 17.78 14.45 14.82
CA VAL A 577 18.55 14.47 13.58
C VAL A 577 17.64 14.98 12.46
N ASP A 578 18.04 16.05 11.80
CA ASP A 578 17.37 16.55 10.60
C ASP A 578 17.68 15.60 9.44
N PRO A 579 16.65 14.96 8.84
CA PRO A 579 16.85 13.98 7.75
C PRO A 579 17.52 14.58 6.51
N ALA A 580 17.29 15.87 6.25
CA ALA A 580 17.84 16.54 5.08
C ALA A 580 19.34 16.84 5.21
N THR A 581 19.82 17.12 6.41
CA THR A 581 21.20 17.56 6.65
C THR A 581 22.06 16.55 7.39
N GLY A 582 21.45 15.56 8.06
CA GLY A 582 22.12 14.60 8.93
C GLY A 582 22.68 15.23 10.23
N LYS A 583 22.37 16.50 10.52
CA LYS A 583 22.82 17.23 11.71
C LYS A 583 21.69 17.34 12.72
N TYR A 584 22.07 17.58 13.99
CA TYR A 584 21.07 17.85 15.02
C TYR A 584 20.38 19.20 14.76
N ARG A 585 19.03 19.16 14.76
CA ARG A 585 18.17 20.34 14.64
C ARG A 585 16.89 20.13 15.47
N GLY A 586 16.76 20.89 16.54
CA GLY A 586 15.61 20.78 17.44
C GLY A 586 15.62 19.51 18.28
N TYR A 587 14.46 19.17 18.81
CA TYR A 587 14.29 18.07 19.74
C TYR A 587 13.14 17.15 19.33
N THR A 588 13.27 15.87 19.67
CA THR A 588 12.16 14.93 19.77
C THR A 588 11.70 14.90 21.23
N SER A 589 10.52 15.44 21.47
CA SER A 589 9.88 15.48 22.79
C SER A 589 8.94 14.28 22.91
N SER A 590 9.03 13.49 23.98
CA SER A 590 8.21 12.30 24.10
C SER A 590 7.74 12.02 25.52
N PHE A 591 6.66 11.26 25.61
CA PHE A 591 6.18 10.65 26.85
C PHE A 591 5.65 9.25 26.55
N ALA A 592 6.06 8.28 27.35
CA ALA A 592 5.57 6.92 27.30
C ALA A 592 5.11 6.47 28.67
N GLY A 593 3.99 5.76 28.74
CA GLY A 593 3.48 5.28 30.01
C GLY A 593 2.29 4.34 29.85
N PHE A 594 1.81 3.85 30.97
CA PHE A 594 0.67 2.96 31.04
C PHE A 594 -0.17 3.19 32.30
N ALA A 595 -1.42 2.81 32.23
CA ALA A 595 -2.36 2.91 33.36
C ALA A 595 -3.39 1.75 33.32
N PRO A 596 -3.95 1.40 34.51
CA PRO A 596 -3.46 1.68 35.87
C PRO A 596 -2.08 1.05 36.10
N ALA A 597 -1.19 1.67 36.87
CA ALA A 597 0.18 1.17 37.04
C ALA A 597 0.28 -0.17 37.78
N ASP A 598 -0.65 -0.43 38.69
CA ASP A 598 -0.74 -1.67 39.49
C ASP A 598 -1.48 -2.81 38.79
N LYS A 599 -2.35 -2.51 37.80
CA LYS A 599 -3.08 -3.48 37.01
C LYS A 599 -3.14 -3.00 35.53
N PRO A 600 -2.00 -2.97 34.83
CA PRO A 600 -1.90 -2.31 33.54
C PRO A 600 -2.88 -2.88 32.49
N ARG A 601 -3.46 -1.96 31.74
CA ARG A 601 -4.40 -2.28 30.66
C ARG A 601 -4.03 -1.59 29.35
N VAL A 602 -3.65 -0.33 29.42
CA VAL A 602 -3.38 0.52 28.25
C VAL A 602 -2.00 1.12 28.35
N THR A 603 -1.24 1.05 27.28
CA THR A 603 0.00 1.80 27.07
C THR A 603 -0.24 2.90 26.06
N VAL A 604 0.23 4.12 26.34
CA VAL A 604 0.23 5.25 25.41
C VAL A 604 1.66 5.75 25.22
N TYR A 605 2.04 5.94 23.98
CA TYR A 605 3.27 6.61 23.58
C TYR A 605 2.93 7.85 22.77
N CYS A 606 3.54 8.98 23.08
CA CYS A 606 3.41 10.23 22.33
C CYS A 606 4.79 10.79 22.02
N ALA A 607 4.98 11.31 20.81
CA ALA A 607 6.15 12.10 20.45
C ALA A 607 5.79 13.29 19.56
N ILE A 608 6.49 14.41 19.78
CA ILE A 608 6.43 15.66 19.01
C ILE A 608 7.82 15.93 18.44
N GLN A 609 7.88 16.21 17.15
CA GLN A 609 9.11 16.42 16.40
C GLN A 609 9.33 17.92 16.19
N ASN A 610 10.47 18.44 16.72
CA ASN A 610 10.91 19.82 16.50
C ASN A 610 9.86 20.90 16.87
N ALA A 611 9.34 20.87 18.09
CA ALA A 611 8.50 21.96 18.60
C ALA A 611 9.30 23.27 18.62
N THR A 612 8.79 24.31 17.93
CA THR A 612 9.45 25.61 17.81
C THR A 612 8.77 26.70 18.63
N GLN A 613 7.59 26.43 19.16
CA GLN A 613 6.84 27.33 20.03
C GLN A 613 6.49 26.65 21.34
N GLY A 614 6.60 27.39 22.46
CA GLY A 614 6.33 26.88 23.79
C GLY A 614 7.48 26.03 24.35
N SER A 615 7.15 24.94 25.05
CA SER A 615 8.15 24.05 25.66
C SER A 615 8.54 22.93 24.68
N TYR A 616 9.80 22.52 24.74
CA TYR A 616 10.31 21.33 24.07
C TYR A 616 10.53 20.15 25.03
N PHE A 617 10.25 20.31 26.31
CA PHE A 617 10.37 19.23 27.30
C PHE A 617 9.21 18.23 27.14
N GLY A 618 9.52 16.94 27.03
CA GLY A 618 8.53 15.89 26.79
C GLY A 618 7.42 15.84 27.87
N GLY A 619 7.76 16.07 29.14
CA GLY A 619 6.78 16.12 30.21
C GLY A 619 5.78 17.28 30.07
N GLN A 620 6.21 18.40 29.51
CA GLN A 620 5.36 19.59 29.34
C GLN A 620 4.48 19.53 28.12
N ILE A 621 4.99 18.99 26.98
CA ILE A 621 4.29 18.97 25.71
C ILE A 621 3.55 17.64 25.45
N CYS A 622 4.17 16.48 25.77
CA CYS A 622 3.55 15.16 25.56
C CYS A 622 2.79 14.64 26.79
N GLY A 623 3.11 15.12 28.00
CA GLY A 623 2.38 14.74 29.21
C GLY A 623 0.87 15.03 29.14
N PRO A 624 0.44 16.24 28.77
CA PRO A 624 -0.98 16.56 28.57
C PRO A 624 -1.68 15.69 27.51
N ILE A 625 -1.01 15.42 26.37
CA ILE A 625 -1.55 14.53 25.32
C ILE A 625 -1.75 13.12 25.88
N PHE A 626 -0.71 12.59 26.54
CA PHE A 626 -0.78 11.28 27.18
C PHE A 626 -1.97 11.20 28.15
N LYS A 627 -2.12 12.21 29.04
CA LYS A 627 -3.24 12.29 29.98
C LYS A 627 -4.58 12.22 29.26
N GLN A 628 -4.81 13.11 28.30
CA GLN A 628 -6.06 13.22 27.57
C GLN A 628 -6.42 11.90 26.85
N VAL A 629 -5.46 11.33 26.12
CA VAL A 629 -5.66 10.09 25.35
C VAL A 629 -5.85 8.89 26.28
N MET A 630 -5.07 8.80 27.36
CA MET A 630 -5.18 7.70 28.34
C MET A 630 -6.51 7.76 29.09
N GLU A 631 -6.95 8.93 29.57
CA GLU A 631 -8.26 9.10 30.23
C GLU A 631 -9.39 8.67 29.30
N PHE A 632 -9.33 9.07 28.01
CA PHE A 632 -10.32 8.69 27.03
C PHE A 632 -10.32 7.18 26.79
N ALA A 633 -9.14 6.59 26.59
CA ALA A 633 -9.00 5.15 26.34
C ALA A 633 -9.48 4.30 27.52
N LEU A 634 -9.11 4.67 28.76
CA LEU A 634 -9.56 3.97 29.97
C LEU A 634 -11.08 4.02 30.12
N LYS A 635 -11.70 5.17 29.82
CA LYS A 635 -13.15 5.35 29.86
C LYS A 635 -13.85 4.51 28.76
N THR A 636 -13.37 4.58 27.53
CA THR A 636 -13.93 3.81 26.40
C THR A 636 -13.84 2.31 26.63
N LEU A 637 -12.74 1.84 27.19
CA LEU A 637 -12.51 0.43 27.53
C LEU A 637 -13.12 0.02 28.88
N GLN A 638 -13.82 0.93 29.56
CA GLN A 638 -14.47 0.69 30.86
C GLN A 638 -13.50 0.15 31.92
N VAL A 639 -12.26 0.65 31.95
CA VAL A 639 -11.26 0.27 32.94
C VAL A 639 -11.46 1.11 34.19
N PRO A 640 -11.88 0.53 35.32
CA PRO A 640 -12.09 1.31 36.55
C PRO A 640 -10.78 1.65 37.26
N PRO A 641 -10.75 2.71 38.06
CA PRO A 641 -9.68 2.94 39.05
C PRO A 641 -9.55 1.75 40.00
N THR A 642 -8.32 1.41 40.38
CA THR A 642 -8.07 0.22 41.23
C THR A 642 -8.25 0.52 42.72
N GLY A 643 -8.19 1.80 43.15
CA GLY A 643 -8.20 2.21 44.55
C GLY A 643 -6.92 1.84 45.32
N ALA A 644 -5.92 1.29 44.67
CA ALA A 644 -4.67 0.89 45.31
C ALA A 644 -3.82 2.12 45.72
N ALA A 645 -3.16 2.04 46.87
CA ALA A 645 -2.27 3.11 47.37
C ALA A 645 -1.05 3.27 46.43
N PRO A 646 -0.55 4.50 46.22
CA PRO A 646 0.65 4.77 45.42
C PRO A 646 1.89 4.07 45.97
N ALA A 647 2.87 3.84 45.10
CA ALA A 647 4.07 3.06 45.42
C ALA A 647 4.96 3.74 46.48
N ASN A 648 4.98 5.08 46.54
CA ASN A 648 5.72 5.92 47.49
C ASN A 648 7.18 5.48 47.74
N LEU A 649 7.91 5.22 46.65
CA LEU A 649 9.33 4.86 46.77
C LEU A 649 10.19 6.09 47.06
N PRO A 650 11.18 6.00 47.95
CA PRO A 650 12.06 7.15 48.24
C PRO A 650 12.84 7.57 46.99
N VAL A 651 12.91 8.86 46.72
CA VAL A 651 13.63 9.47 45.57
C VAL A 651 15.04 9.89 46.01
N THR A 652 15.19 10.38 47.22
CA THR A 652 16.47 10.83 47.76
C THR A 652 16.84 10.05 49.01
N PHE A 653 18.09 10.13 49.41
CA PHE A 653 18.56 9.66 50.71
C PHE A 653 19.38 10.75 51.42
N LYS A 654 19.45 10.70 52.72
CA LYS A 654 20.33 11.58 53.48
C LYS A 654 21.76 11.06 53.39
N PRO A 655 22.78 11.94 53.13
CA PRO A 655 24.19 11.55 53.06
C PRO A 655 24.71 10.90 54.33
#